data_aeaa498b489d4679186841ea35981fe9
#
_entry.id   aeaa498b489d4679186841ea35981fe9
#
_cell.length_a   1.000
_cell.length_b   1.000
_cell.length_c   1.000
_cell.angle_alpha   90.00
_cell.angle_beta   90.00
_cell.angle_gamma   90.00
#
_symmetry.space_group_name_H-M   'P 1'
#
loop_
_entity.id
_entity.type
_entity.pdbx_description
1 polymer ?
#
loop_
_entity_poly.entity_id
_entity_poly.type
_entity_poly.pdbx_seq_one_letter_code
_entity_poly.pdbx_strand_id
1 'polypeptide(L)'
;MNQNTKIPNRAMAILPLRGLNIFPGMLLSFDVERPISLAALNCAQNNDQEIFLVTQKDISNDMPQLSDLYEYGVVCRIRQFVRQPGGKLCKVMAEGLYRGKVTSLASDQPCYFGEIESVPDKPEKVSVDRKEALMRTVVGLFDEYIQLSGSMPPEMLLNLVVSRDPAFVADYTAQNVRFDYRQKQVLLEELHPCRRLEMLIEMLNHELNVMSIEQELNEATNEQVNRSQRDYYLREQMKIIQQELGEDDSTDDIGEYRQKIRDLKLLPEIEEKLLKEVSHLAKQPFGSTEATVIRGYLDVCLELPWNIKTAETNDIEKARKVLDEDHFGLEKVKERIIEYLAVKELAPKAGGNLLCLVGPPGTGKTSIAMSIARATNRKCVRISLGGVHDEAEIRGHRKTYVGAMPGRIISGIRQAKSMTPVMVLDEIDKLGSDYRGDPSAALLEALDPEQNATFRDNFLEVPFDLSDVFFITTANSLDTIPRALLDRMEVIELSSYTDEEKLSIAKQHLLPKQRKKHGLKAAQLKLSDDAIREIISYYTRESGVRNLERQIAALCRKADVLIADGERKSLSLRSGALQPYLGAPKFKPEHRRMTDEVGLVRGLAWTSVGGEVLDVEVAVVDGSGKLELTGNLGNVMKESCQAAMTCIRSRAGKLGIEADFYKTKDIHIHFPEGAIPKDGPSAGVTVCTAIVSALTGTPVRRDIAMTGEISLRGRVLPIGGLKEKTMAAMRNGVTTVIIPADNEPDLDEIDPTVRKALNFVLADKVDTVLETALVHKDADNKHEVIMPVSGKKSRPEIRQ
;
A
#
# COMPACT_ATOMS: atom_id res chain seq x y z
N MET A 1 -2.39 -12.47 59.13
CA MET A 1 -2.80 -11.09 59.42
C MET A 1 -4.01 -10.76 58.56
N ASN A 2 -5.12 -10.35 59.11
CA ASN A 2 -6.37 -10.03 58.42
C ASN A 2 -6.18 -8.85 57.47
N GLN A 3 -6.21 -9.12 56.14
CA GLN A 3 -5.98 -8.11 55.09
C GLN A 3 -7.24 -7.29 54.69
N ASN A 4 -8.21 -7.12 55.59
CA ASN A 4 -9.45 -6.41 55.26
C ASN A 4 -9.64 -5.06 55.98
N THR A 5 -8.57 -4.39 56.39
CA THR A 5 -8.64 -3.03 56.89
C THR A 5 -8.40 -2.06 55.71
N LYS A 6 -9.43 -1.33 55.28
CA LYS A 6 -9.28 -0.17 54.38
C LYS A 6 -8.25 0.77 54.97
N ILE A 7 -7.08 0.84 54.37
CA ILE A 7 -6.06 1.83 54.70
C ILE A 7 -6.62 3.18 54.18
N PRO A 8 -6.61 4.25 54.98
CA PRO A 8 -7.10 5.56 54.53
C PRO A 8 -6.27 6.08 53.35
N ASN A 9 -6.91 6.86 52.48
CA ASN A 9 -6.22 7.51 51.38
C ASN A 9 -5.02 8.29 51.91
N ARG A 10 -3.86 8.04 51.28
CA ARG A 10 -2.60 8.72 51.68
C ARG A 10 -2.04 9.48 50.51
N ALA A 11 -1.61 10.70 50.78
CA ALA A 11 -0.83 11.47 49.83
C ALA A 11 0.64 11.02 49.92
N MET A 12 1.21 10.59 48.76
CA MET A 12 2.59 10.11 48.71
C MET A 12 3.26 10.42 47.36
N ALA A 13 4.58 10.26 47.32
CA ALA A 13 5.36 10.40 46.10
C ALA A 13 5.04 9.31 45.12
N ILE A 14 4.91 9.67 43.84
CA ILE A 14 4.61 8.79 42.71
C ILE A 14 5.83 8.71 41.80
N LEU A 15 6.23 7.50 41.44
CA LEU A 15 7.31 7.25 40.50
C LEU A 15 6.80 6.46 39.29
N PRO A 16 6.74 7.09 38.08
CA PRO A 16 6.37 6.42 36.87
C PRO A 16 7.44 5.44 36.39
N LEU A 17 7.04 4.19 36.19
CA LEU A 17 7.89 3.11 35.66
C LEU A 17 7.73 3.01 34.11
N ARG A 18 8.83 2.71 33.43
CA ARG A 18 8.86 2.50 31.99
C ARG A 18 9.00 1.03 31.65
N GLY A 19 7.94 0.43 31.11
CA GLY A 19 7.97 -0.97 30.68
C GLY A 19 8.15 -1.97 31.81
N LEU A 20 7.94 -1.57 33.05
CA LEU A 20 8.08 -2.40 34.25
C LEU A 20 6.82 -2.31 35.10
N ASN A 21 6.48 -3.45 35.71
CA ASN A 21 5.41 -3.54 36.71
C ASN A 21 5.95 -4.24 37.98
N ILE A 22 5.35 -3.94 39.08
CA ILE A 22 5.60 -4.67 40.33
C ILE A 22 4.26 -5.16 40.88
N PHE A 23 4.30 -6.30 41.56
CA PHE A 23 3.12 -6.86 42.21
C PHE A 23 3.30 -6.82 43.76
N PRO A 24 2.20 -6.85 44.53
CA PRO A 24 2.27 -6.92 45.99
C PRO A 24 3.05 -8.14 46.49
N GLY A 25 3.88 -7.96 47.53
CA GLY A 25 4.74 -8.99 48.08
C GLY A 25 5.98 -9.32 47.26
N MET A 26 6.21 -8.62 46.13
CA MET A 26 7.33 -8.89 45.22
C MET A 26 8.44 -7.84 45.38
N LEU A 27 9.67 -8.26 45.04
CA LEU A 27 10.82 -7.36 44.96
C LEU A 27 11.11 -6.99 43.50
N LEU A 28 11.32 -5.71 43.24
CA LEU A 28 11.74 -5.19 41.96
C LEU A 28 13.04 -4.38 42.10
N SER A 29 14.01 -4.70 41.26
CA SER A 29 15.23 -3.91 41.13
C SER A 29 15.21 -3.19 39.76
N PHE A 30 15.37 -1.87 39.79
CA PHE A 30 15.34 -1.05 38.57
C PHE A 30 16.25 0.16 38.71
N ASP A 31 16.62 0.71 37.57
CA ASP A 31 17.47 1.87 37.46
C ASP A 31 16.65 3.15 37.21
N VAL A 32 17.04 4.24 37.87
CA VAL A 32 16.37 5.54 37.81
C VAL A 32 17.38 6.61 37.40
N GLU A 33 17.08 7.30 36.32
CA GLU A 33 17.93 8.36 35.75
C GLU A 33 17.23 9.71 35.73
N ARG A 34 15.90 9.74 35.59
CA ARG A 34 15.13 10.99 35.43
C ARG A 34 15.17 11.85 36.69
N PRO A 35 15.41 13.17 36.54
CA PRO A 35 15.46 14.07 37.69
C PRO A 35 14.19 14.03 38.56
N ILE A 36 13.00 13.96 37.93
CA ILE A 36 11.71 13.92 38.61
C ILE A 36 11.52 12.63 39.42
N SER A 37 11.98 11.50 38.86
CA SER A 37 11.95 10.19 39.55
C SER A 37 12.97 10.14 40.72
N LEU A 38 14.14 10.74 40.54
CA LEU A 38 15.13 10.88 41.62
C LEU A 38 14.61 11.78 42.75
N ALA A 39 13.89 12.85 42.41
CA ALA A 39 13.23 13.70 43.38
C ALA A 39 12.14 12.93 44.16
N ALA A 40 11.33 12.10 43.48
CA ALA A 40 10.33 11.25 44.13
C ALA A 40 10.95 10.27 45.14
N LEU A 41 12.09 9.67 44.78
CA LEU A 41 12.85 8.79 45.70
C LEU A 41 13.37 9.52 46.95
N ASN A 42 13.90 10.74 46.78
CA ASN A 42 14.35 11.57 47.89
C ASN A 42 13.16 11.99 48.78
N CYS A 43 12.00 12.33 48.20
CA CYS A 43 10.78 12.61 48.96
C CYS A 43 10.29 11.38 49.75
N ALA A 44 10.35 10.20 49.16
CA ALA A 44 9.96 8.96 49.83
C ALA A 44 10.91 8.57 50.99
N GLN A 45 12.22 8.85 50.87
CA GLN A 45 13.19 8.61 51.96
C GLN A 45 12.88 9.43 53.22
N ASN A 46 12.31 10.61 53.07
CA ASN A 46 11.93 11.50 54.17
C ASN A 46 10.54 11.18 54.76
N ASN A 47 9.75 10.32 54.08
CA ASN A 47 8.38 9.92 54.42
C ASN A 47 8.27 8.39 54.49
N ASP A 48 8.52 7.76 55.60
CA ASP A 48 8.32 6.30 55.88
C ASP A 48 8.93 5.32 54.89
N GLN A 49 9.73 5.78 53.92
CA GLN A 49 10.32 4.99 52.80
C GLN A 49 9.28 4.36 51.89
N GLU A 50 8.03 4.84 51.89
CA GLU A 50 6.96 4.36 51.02
C GLU A 50 6.82 5.26 49.80
N ILE A 51 6.61 4.62 48.64
CA ILE A 51 6.46 5.28 47.34
C ILE A 51 5.44 4.52 46.49
N PHE A 52 4.66 5.23 45.68
CA PHE A 52 3.75 4.60 44.76
C PHE A 52 4.42 4.40 43.40
N LEU A 53 4.53 3.16 42.94
CA LEU A 53 5.06 2.78 41.64
C LEU A 53 3.91 2.51 40.70
N VAL A 54 3.90 3.21 39.56
CA VAL A 54 2.85 3.09 38.52
C VAL A 54 3.47 3.08 37.13
N THR A 55 2.98 2.22 36.27
CA THR A 55 3.51 2.06 34.90
C THR A 55 2.98 3.16 33.97
N GLN A 56 3.82 3.64 33.07
CA GLN A 56 3.43 4.55 31.98
C GLN A 56 2.78 3.77 30.83
N LYS A 57 1.76 4.36 30.19
CA LYS A 57 1.14 3.81 28.97
C LYS A 57 2.05 3.95 27.76
N ASP A 58 2.73 5.10 27.64
CA ASP A 58 3.72 5.36 26.59
C ASP A 58 5.13 5.49 27.22
N ILE A 59 6.01 4.57 26.84
CA ILE A 59 7.39 4.49 27.35
C ILE A 59 8.23 5.68 26.89
N SER A 60 7.90 6.31 25.76
CA SER A 60 8.67 7.40 25.14
C SER A 60 8.48 8.75 25.84
N ASN A 61 7.40 8.94 26.59
CA ASN A 61 7.09 10.21 27.23
C ASN A 61 7.98 10.45 28.47
N ASP A 62 8.80 11.51 28.44
CA ASP A 62 9.70 11.87 29.55
C ASP A 62 9.00 12.55 30.72
N MET A 63 7.89 13.26 30.47
CA MET A 63 7.10 13.97 31.49
C MET A 63 5.63 13.58 31.43
N PRO A 64 5.28 12.36 31.90
CA PRO A 64 3.92 11.85 31.81
C PRO A 64 2.95 12.67 32.69
N GLN A 65 1.78 12.95 32.11
CA GLN A 65 0.61 13.48 32.82
C GLN A 65 -0.18 12.32 33.46
N LEU A 66 -1.20 12.63 34.28
CA LEU A 66 -2.07 11.61 34.86
C LEU A 66 -2.73 10.68 33.82
N SER A 67 -3.10 11.23 32.68
CA SER A 67 -3.67 10.47 31.55
C SER A 67 -2.73 9.44 30.94
N ASP A 68 -1.42 9.68 31.05
CA ASP A 68 -0.36 8.85 30.49
C ASP A 68 0.07 7.73 31.43
N LEU A 69 -0.46 7.74 32.65
CA LEU A 69 -0.23 6.69 33.66
C LEU A 69 -1.42 5.72 33.65
N TYR A 70 -1.14 4.48 34.07
CA TYR A 70 -2.22 3.57 34.42
C TYR A 70 -2.87 3.99 35.74
N GLU A 71 -4.13 3.65 35.94
CA GLU A 71 -4.84 4.02 37.18
C GLU A 71 -4.38 3.19 38.38
N TYR A 72 -4.00 1.94 38.13
CA TYR A 72 -3.57 1.01 39.17
C TYR A 72 -2.06 0.85 39.16
N GLY A 73 -1.51 0.88 40.38
CA GLY A 73 -0.11 0.64 40.67
C GLY A 73 0.05 -0.04 42.04
N VAL A 74 1.24 0.00 42.57
CA VAL A 74 1.55 -0.64 43.87
C VAL A 74 2.26 0.35 44.78
N VAL A 75 1.80 0.45 46.01
CA VAL A 75 2.52 1.12 47.06
C VAL A 75 3.68 0.22 47.50
N CYS A 76 4.89 0.72 47.43
CA CYS A 76 6.13 -0.01 47.65
C CYS A 76 6.94 0.61 48.77
N ARG A 77 7.72 -0.21 49.45
CA ARG A 77 8.75 0.22 50.40
C ARG A 77 10.13 0.12 49.76
N ILE A 78 10.90 1.18 49.83
CA ILE A 78 12.27 1.18 49.33
C ILE A 78 13.13 0.40 50.32
N ARG A 79 13.72 -0.72 49.85
CA ARG A 79 14.61 -1.59 50.65
C ARG A 79 16.07 -1.19 50.52
N GLN A 80 16.47 -0.81 49.30
CA GLN A 80 17.83 -0.41 49.02
C GLN A 80 17.86 0.69 47.96
N PHE A 81 18.74 1.66 48.15
CA PHE A 81 18.95 2.77 47.21
C PHE A 81 20.46 3.04 47.12
N VAL A 82 21.04 2.81 45.95
CA VAL A 82 22.48 2.96 45.71
C VAL A 82 22.69 3.92 44.54
N ARG A 83 23.41 5.02 44.80
CA ARG A 83 23.87 5.94 43.76
C ARG A 83 25.16 5.43 43.15
N GLN A 84 25.21 5.37 41.82
CA GLN A 84 26.47 5.00 41.16
C GLN A 84 27.47 6.17 41.10
N PRO A 85 28.78 5.88 41.03
CA PRO A 85 29.80 6.91 40.89
C PRO A 85 29.58 7.69 39.59
N GLY A 86 29.27 9.01 39.71
CA GLY A 86 28.92 9.88 38.58
C GLY A 86 27.53 10.56 38.71
N GLY A 87 26.72 10.17 39.73
CA GLY A 87 25.56 10.90 40.22
C GLY A 87 24.28 10.90 39.37
N LYS A 88 24.28 10.33 38.16
CA LYS A 88 23.12 10.34 37.25
C LYS A 88 22.24 9.08 37.33
N LEU A 89 22.81 7.93 37.71
CA LEU A 89 22.09 6.65 37.77
C LEU A 89 21.95 6.19 39.22
N CYS A 90 20.72 5.83 39.60
CA CYS A 90 20.42 5.26 40.90
C CYS A 90 19.79 3.87 40.74
N LYS A 91 20.36 2.87 41.38
CA LYS A 91 19.77 1.53 41.46
C LYS A 91 18.88 1.46 42.71
N VAL A 92 17.63 1.10 42.51
CA VAL A 92 16.60 1.04 43.53
C VAL A 92 16.08 -0.38 43.65
N MET A 93 15.94 -0.86 44.87
CA MET A 93 15.24 -2.10 45.15
C MET A 93 14.01 -1.77 46.01
N ALA A 94 12.84 -2.05 45.47
CA ALA A 94 11.56 -1.79 46.10
C ALA A 94 10.78 -3.09 46.34
N GLU A 95 10.08 -3.16 47.46
CA GLU A 95 9.18 -4.24 47.82
C GLU A 95 7.73 -3.76 47.72
N GLY A 96 6.89 -4.44 46.91
CA GLY A 96 5.47 -4.15 46.80
C GLY A 96 4.71 -4.48 48.08
N LEU A 97 3.93 -3.54 48.61
CA LEU A 97 3.15 -3.74 49.84
C LEU A 97 1.70 -4.10 49.50
N TYR A 98 1.01 -3.25 48.76
CA TYR A 98 -0.38 -3.43 48.39
C TYR A 98 -0.74 -2.64 47.10
N ARG A 99 -1.82 -3.04 46.42
CA ARG A 99 -2.36 -2.34 45.25
C ARG A 99 -2.95 -1.00 45.66
N GLY A 100 -2.70 0.01 44.86
CA GLY A 100 -3.29 1.32 45.02
C GLY A 100 -3.85 1.82 43.67
N LYS A 101 -4.81 2.74 43.77
CA LYS A 101 -5.32 3.50 42.65
C LYS A 101 -4.99 4.97 42.82
N VAL A 102 -4.40 5.59 41.81
CA VAL A 102 -4.13 7.02 41.83
C VAL A 102 -5.43 7.79 41.52
N THR A 103 -5.80 8.72 42.42
CA THR A 103 -7.02 9.53 42.27
C THR A 103 -6.72 10.98 41.90
N SER A 104 -5.58 11.51 42.28
CA SER A 104 -5.14 12.85 41.90
C SER A 104 -3.62 12.89 41.73
N LEU A 105 -3.14 13.78 40.88
CA LEU A 105 -1.72 14.05 40.68
C LEU A 105 -1.50 15.55 40.81
N ALA A 106 -0.71 15.96 41.80
CA ALA A 106 -0.21 17.32 41.92
C ALA A 106 1.21 17.36 41.38
N SER A 107 1.46 18.25 40.42
CA SER A 107 2.76 18.39 39.78
C SER A 107 3.63 19.51 40.36
N ASP A 108 3.27 20.05 41.49
CA ASP A 108 3.99 21.13 42.15
C ASP A 108 5.23 20.59 42.82
N GLN A 109 6.32 20.76 42.16
CA GLN A 109 7.73 20.54 42.48
C GLN A 109 8.08 20.10 43.92
N PRO A 110 9.05 19.19 44.07
CA PRO A 110 10.06 18.73 43.09
C PRO A 110 9.78 17.38 42.43
N CYS A 111 8.69 16.68 42.81
CA CYS A 111 8.35 15.34 42.30
C CYS A 111 6.83 15.21 42.10
N TYR A 112 6.40 14.16 41.41
CA TYR A 112 4.99 13.81 41.36
C TYR A 112 4.50 13.38 42.74
N PHE A 113 3.42 13.99 43.19
CA PHE A 113 2.79 13.72 44.47
C PHE A 113 1.28 13.57 44.25
N GLY A 114 0.64 12.60 44.85
CA GLY A 114 -0.79 12.39 44.65
C GLY A 114 -1.45 11.56 45.72
N GLU A 115 -2.78 11.60 45.71
CA GLU A 115 -3.58 10.78 46.61
C GLU A 115 -3.73 9.38 46.07
N ILE A 116 -3.41 8.38 46.87
CA ILE A 116 -3.49 6.97 46.55
C ILE A 116 -4.56 6.32 47.43
N GLU A 117 -5.57 5.74 46.77
CA GLU A 117 -6.58 4.91 47.39
C GLU A 117 -6.07 3.46 47.47
N SER A 118 -6.08 2.85 48.66
CA SER A 118 -5.77 1.44 48.82
C SER A 118 -6.88 0.57 48.26
N VAL A 119 -6.52 -0.33 47.35
CA VAL A 119 -7.46 -1.23 46.68
C VAL A 119 -7.15 -2.69 47.03
N PRO A 120 -7.81 -3.25 48.08
CA PRO A 120 -7.64 -4.66 48.44
C PRO A 120 -8.28 -5.59 47.42
N ASP A 121 -7.80 -6.82 47.38
CA ASP A 121 -8.42 -7.88 46.60
C ASP A 121 -9.89 -8.09 47.03
N LYS A 122 -10.77 -8.32 46.04
CA LYS A 122 -12.20 -8.48 46.29
C LYS A 122 -12.53 -9.94 46.64
N PRO A 123 -13.42 -10.16 47.60
CA PRO A 123 -13.81 -11.53 47.97
C PRO A 123 -14.63 -12.19 46.83
N GLU A 124 -14.35 -13.42 46.57
CA GLU A 124 -15.03 -14.22 45.52
C GLU A 124 -15.79 -15.39 46.12
N LYS A 125 -16.99 -15.65 45.56
CA LYS A 125 -17.81 -16.84 45.89
C LYS A 125 -17.40 -18.01 45.00
N VAL A 126 -16.18 -18.50 45.18
CA VAL A 126 -15.62 -19.64 44.42
C VAL A 126 -15.41 -20.81 45.42
N SER A 127 -15.72 -22.06 45.04
CA SER A 127 -15.50 -23.24 45.88
C SER A 127 -14.02 -23.43 46.17
N VAL A 128 -13.73 -24.05 47.34
CA VAL A 128 -12.34 -24.32 47.74
C VAL A 128 -11.63 -25.20 46.74
N ASP A 129 -12.33 -26.21 46.19
CA ASP A 129 -11.80 -27.16 45.20
C ASP A 129 -11.42 -26.46 43.89
N ARG A 130 -12.23 -25.50 43.41
CA ARG A 130 -11.91 -24.71 42.19
C ARG A 130 -10.72 -23.82 42.39
N LYS A 131 -10.57 -23.21 43.58
CA LYS A 131 -9.40 -22.38 43.90
C LYS A 131 -8.12 -23.22 43.89
N GLU A 132 -8.17 -24.38 44.51
CA GLU A 132 -7.03 -25.32 44.56
C GLU A 132 -6.70 -25.82 43.14
N ALA A 133 -7.70 -26.14 42.33
CA ALA A 133 -7.49 -26.58 40.94
C ALA A 133 -6.81 -25.50 40.11
N LEU A 134 -7.25 -24.24 40.18
CA LEU A 134 -6.63 -23.11 39.47
C LEU A 134 -5.17 -22.89 39.91
N MET A 135 -4.88 -22.92 41.22
CA MET A 135 -3.53 -22.79 41.71
C MET A 135 -2.61 -23.91 41.20
N ARG A 136 -3.08 -25.16 41.27
CA ARG A 136 -2.31 -26.32 40.76
C ARG A 136 -2.02 -26.21 39.26
N THR A 137 -3.01 -25.77 38.50
CA THR A 137 -2.83 -25.53 37.04
C THR A 137 -1.76 -24.49 36.76
N VAL A 138 -1.81 -23.33 37.45
CA VAL A 138 -0.78 -22.29 37.30
C VAL A 138 0.60 -22.79 37.71
N VAL A 139 0.72 -23.51 38.82
CA VAL A 139 1.99 -24.09 39.27
C VAL A 139 2.54 -25.08 38.25
N GLY A 140 1.70 -25.91 37.64
CA GLY A 140 2.11 -26.85 36.59
C GLY A 140 2.62 -26.13 35.33
N LEU A 141 1.89 -25.12 34.85
CA LEU A 141 2.29 -24.33 33.67
C LEU A 141 3.56 -23.49 33.95
N PHE A 142 3.74 -23.02 35.18
CA PHE A 142 4.95 -22.29 35.55
C PHE A 142 6.16 -23.21 35.66
N ASP A 143 5.98 -24.47 36.08
CA ASP A 143 7.04 -25.48 36.05
C ASP A 143 7.49 -25.77 34.61
N GLU A 144 6.53 -25.95 33.70
CA GLU A 144 6.80 -26.11 32.27
C GLU A 144 7.54 -24.91 31.69
N TYR A 145 7.12 -23.69 32.08
CA TYR A 145 7.80 -22.46 31.68
C TYR A 145 9.25 -22.39 32.16
N ILE A 146 9.53 -22.81 33.40
CA ILE A 146 10.88 -22.86 33.96
C ILE A 146 11.75 -23.85 33.17
N GLN A 147 11.21 -25.03 32.85
CA GLN A 147 11.93 -26.06 32.09
C GLN A 147 12.29 -25.58 30.67
N LEU A 148 11.34 -24.95 29.95
CA LEU A 148 11.57 -24.42 28.60
C LEU A 148 12.48 -23.20 28.59
N SER A 149 12.38 -22.33 29.59
CA SER A 149 13.20 -21.11 29.63
C SER A 149 14.68 -21.33 29.89
N GLY A 150 15.04 -22.41 30.58
CA GLY A 150 16.41 -22.82 30.92
C GLY A 150 17.24 -21.79 31.75
N SER A 151 16.65 -20.62 32.01
CA SER A 151 17.34 -19.48 32.64
C SER A 151 16.94 -19.22 34.09
N MET A 152 15.89 -19.91 34.58
CA MET A 152 15.34 -19.72 35.91
C MET A 152 15.72 -20.85 36.87
N PRO A 153 16.12 -20.56 38.13
CA PRO A 153 16.43 -21.62 39.12
C PRO A 153 15.14 -22.34 39.51
N PRO A 154 15.15 -23.69 39.57
CA PRO A 154 13.97 -24.49 39.96
C PRO A 154 13.44 -24.20 41.36
N GLU A 155 14.27 -23.59 42.22
CA GLU A 155 13.92 -23.21 43.61
C GLU A 155 12.78 -22.19 43.66
N MET A 156 12.53 -21.44 42.59
CA MET A 156 11.40 -20.49 42.50
C MET A 156 10.05 -21.18 42.61
N LEU A 157 9.93 -22.46 42.17
CA LEU A 157 8.71 -23.24 42.26
C LEU A 157 8.32 -23.55 43.70
N LEU A 158 9.31 -23.68 44.63
CA LEU A 158 9.06 -24.01 46.01
C LEU A 158 8.16 -22.99 46.73
N ASN A 159 8.33 -21.70 46.38
CA ASN A 159 7.52 -20.63 46.98
C ASN A 159 6.04 -20.74 46.58
N LEU A 160 5.75 -21.24 45.36
CA LEU A 160 4.39 -21.41 44.85
C LEU A 160 3.74 -22.68 45.42
N VAL A 161 4.48 -23.78 45.53
CA VAL A 161 3.96 -25.09 46.00
C VAL A 161 3.57 -24.99 47.49
N VAL A 162 4.28 -24.21 48.30
CA VAL A 162 3.97 -24.05 49.73
C VAL A 162 2.82 -23.07 49.95
N SER A 163 2.55 -22.16 49.02
CA SER A 163 1.52 -21.12 49.18
C SER A 163 0.11 -21.70 49.02
N ARG A 164 -0.81 -21.26 49.92
CA ARG A 164 -2.24 -21.55 49.83
C ARG A 164 -3.07 -20.30 49.46
N ASP A 165 -2.41 -19.21 49.12
CA ASP A 165 -3.04 -17.94 48.80
C ASP A 165 -3.11 -17.75 47.26
N PRO A 166 -4.32 -17.78 46.65
CA PRO A 166 -4.50 -17.56 45.22
C PRO A 166 -3.92 -16.24 44.72
N ALA A 167 -4.01 -15.19 45.54
CA ALA A 167 -3.50 -13.87 45.18
C ALA A 167 -1.96 -13.87 45.08
N PHE A 168 -1.29 -14.49 46.05
CA PHE A 168 0.15 -14.62 46.02
C PHE A 168 0.64 -15.48 44.86
N VAL A 169 -0.04 -16.62 44.56
CA VAL A 169 0.32 -17.49 43.43
C VAL A 169 0.22 -16.74 42.10
N ALA A 170 -0.86 -15.98 41.91
CA ALA A 170 -1.05 -15.20 40.69
C ALA A 170 0.01 -14.10 40.53
N ASP A 171 0.26 -13.32 41.60
CA ASP A 171 1.15 -12.17 41.58
C ASP A 171 2.63 -12.60 41.44
N TYR A 172 3.02 -13.69 42.13
CA TYR A 172 4.36 -14.23 42.04
C TYR A 172 4.69 -14.77 40.65
N THR A 173 3.75 -15.51 40.04
CA THR A 173 3.91 -16.02 38.68
C THR A 173 3.96 -14.89 37.68
N ALA A 174 3.03 -13.92 37.73
CA ALA A 174 2.98 -12.77 36.84
C ALA A 174 4.26 -11.91 36.92
N GLN A 175 4.87 -11.78 38.10
CA GLN A 175 6.14 -11.03 38.26
C GLN A 175 7.29 -11.71 37.54
N ASN A 176 7.40 -13.05 37.63
CA ASN A 176 8.57 -13.81 37.18
C ASN A 176 8.53 -14.27 35.72
N VAL A 177 7.35 -14.35 35.12
CA VAL A 177 7.22 -14.66 33.68
C VAL A 177 7.56 -13.42 32.83
N ARG A 178 8.14 -13.63 31.64
CA ARG A 178 8.53 -12.56 30.68
C ARG A 178 7.36 -12.04 29.87
N PHE A 179 6.26 -11.70 30.51
CA PHE A 179 5.15 -11.00 29.87
C PHE A 179 5.51 -9.55 29.55
N ASP A 180 4.90 -9.01 28.49
CA ASP A 180 4.94 -7.56 28.22
C ASP A 180 4.31 -6.79 29.39
N TYR A 181 4.83 -5.58 29.64
CA TYR A 181 4.35 -4.73 30.73
C TYR A 181 2.85 -4.43 30.66
N ARG A 182 2.25 -4.41 29.44
CA ARG A 182 0.81 -4.22 29.24
C ARG A 182 0.01 -5.43 29.72
N GLN A 183 0.50 -6.62 29.45
CA GLN A 183 -0.10 -7.87 29.93
C GLN A 183 -0.01 -7.96 31.45
N LYS A 184 1.14 -7.61 32.03
CA LYS A 184 1.31 -7.54 33.49
C LYS A 184 0.38 -6.51 34.12
N GLN A 185 0.14 -5.40 33.44
CA GLN A 185 -0.77 -4.36 33.93
C GLN A 185 -2.22 -4.85 33.99
N VAL A 186 -2.68 -5.59 32.98
CA VAL A 186 -4.03 -6.18 32.99
C VAL A 186 -4.21 -7.13 34.18
N LEU A 187 -3.19 -7.93 34.51
CA LEU A 187 -3.21 -8.80 35.70
C LEU A 187 -3.18 -7.99 37.01
N LEU A 188 -2.48 -6.86 37.05
CA LEU A 188 -2.42 -5.98 38.20
C LEU A 188 -3.76 -5.31 38.48
N GLU A 189 -4.51 -4.95 37.46
CA GLU A 189 -5.82 -4.30 37.56
C GLU A 189 -6.96 -5.24 37.93
N GLU A 190 -6.81 -6.55 37.70
CA GLU A 190 -7.83 -7.53 38.12
C GLU A 190 -7.74 -7.77 39.64
N LEU A 191 -8.81 -7.38 40.32
CA LEU A 191 -8.89 -7.43 41.78
C LEU A 191 -9.42 -8.78 42.33
N HIS A 192 -9.88 -9.69 41.47
CA HIS A 192 -10.41 -10.98 41.85
C HIS A 192 -9.32 -12.07 41.67
N PRO A 193 -8.77 -12.65 42.74
CA PRO A 193 -7.63 -13.56 42.66
C PRO A 193 -7.85 -14.77 41.74
N CYS A 194 -9.02 -15.39 41.76
CA CYS A 194 -9.30 -16.56 40.93
C CYS A 194 -9.41 -16.18 39.46
N ARG A 195 -10.01 -15.03 39.16
CA ARG A 195 -10.08 -14.50 37.79
C ARG A 195 -8.69 -14.16 37.26
N ARG A 196 -7.85 -13.61 38.12
CA ARG A 196 -6.45 -13.33 37.79
C ARG A 196 -5.69 -14.63 37.46
N LEU A 197 -5.94 -15.73 38.21
CA LEU A 197 -5.38 -17.04 37.89
C LEU A 197 -5.89 -17.58 36.55
N GLU A 198 -7.18 -17.42 36.25
CA GLU A 198 -7.75 -17.83 34.95
C GLU A 198 -7.11 -17.10 33.80
N MET A 199 -6.99 -15.78 33.87
CA MET A 199 -6.29 -14.95 32.86
C MET A 199 -4.81 -15.35 32.73
N LEU A 200 -4.16 -15.62 33.86
CA LEU A 200 -2.76 -16.04 33.86
C LEU A 200 -2.55 -17.41 33.19
N ILE A 201 -3.49 -18.35 33.35
CA ILE A 201 -3.48 -19.64 32.66
C ILE A 201 -3.54 -19.45 31.14
N GLU A 202 -4.40 -18.57 30.65
CA GLU A 202 -4.50 -18.28 29.21
C GLU A 202 -3.20 -17.65 28.69
N MET A 203 -2.64 -16.69 29.41
CA MET A 203 -1.39 -16.03 29.03
C MET A 203 -0.20 -16.99 29.06
N LEU A 204 -0.09 -17.84 30.08
CA LEU A 204 0.97 -18.84 30.18
C LEU A 204 0.91 -19.88 29.06
N ASN A 205 -0.28 -20.39 28.74
CA ASN A 205 -0.45 -21.33 27.63
C ASN A 205 -0.01 -20.71 26.30
N HIS A 206 -0.33 -19.44 26.08
CA HIS A 206 0.12 -18.74 24.88
C HIS A 206 1.65 -18.61 24.83
N GLU A 207 2.26 -18.20 25.93
CA GLU A 207 3.71 -18.02 26.03
C GLU A 207 4.47 -19.34 25.87
N LEU A 208 3.98 -20.42 26.48
CA LEU A 208 4.54 -21.76 26.33
C LEU A 208 4.50 -22.25 24.88
N ASN A 209 3.40 -21.99 24.16
CA ASN A 209 3.30 -22.31 22.74
C ASN A 209 4.32 -21.52 21.90
N VAL A 210 4.52 -20.23 22.21
CA VAL A 210 5.53 -19.43 21.51
C VAL A 210 6.93 -19.97 21.78
N MET A 211 7.25 -20.28 23.04
CA MET A 211 8.57 -20.81 23.43
C MET A 211 8.85 -22.19 22.81
N SER A 212 7.84 -23.05 22.69
CA SER A 212 8.01 -24.36 22.04
C SER A 212 8.34 -24.21 20.55
N ILE A 213 7.70 -23.26 19.86
CA ILE A 213 8.00 -22.94 18.46
C ILE A 213 9.41 -22.35 18.32
N GLU A 214 9.80 -21.46 19.24
CA GLU A 214 11.18 -20.89 19.26
C GLU A 214 12.22 -21.99 19.46
N GLN A 215 11.95 -22.96 20.32
CA GLN A 215 12.86 -24.10 20.54
C GLN A 215 12.97 -24.97 19.29
N GLU A 216 11.86 -25.32 18.63
CA GLU A 216 11.86 -26.08 17.37
C GLU A 216 12.66 -25.37 16.28
N LEU A 217 12.51 -24.05 16.15
CA LEU A 217 13.27 -23.22 15.20
C LEU A 217 14.76 -23.19 15.52
N ASN A 218 15.12 -23.11 16.81
CA ASN A 218 16.50 -23.11 17.25
C ASN A 218 17.16 -24.49 17.06
N GLU A 219 16.43 -25.58 17.31
CA GLU A 219 16.91 -26.94 17.05
C GLU A 219 17.14 -27.19 15.55
N ALA A 220 16.20 -26.76 14.70
CA ALA A 220 16.35 -26.84 13.25
C ALA A 220 17.53 -26.01 12.74
N THR A 221 17.73 -24.82 13.31
CA THR A 221 18.88 -23.95 12.97
C THR A 221 20.20 -24.57 13.43
N ASN A 222 20.25 -25.15 14.62
CA ASN A 222 21.44 -25.81 15.16
C ASN A 222 21.79 -27.10 14.38
N GLU A 223 20.79 -27.87 13.94
CA GLU A 223 21.02 -29.02 13.05
C GLU A 223 21.62 -28.57 11.72
N GLN A 224 21.15 -27.44 11.15
CA GLN A 224 21.68 -26.90 9.91
C GLN A 224 23.12 -26.39 10.09
N VAL A 225 23.43 -25.75 11.21
CA VAL A 225 24.79 -25.30 11.56
C VAL A 225 25.73 -26.51 11.78
N ASN A 226 25.26 -27.55 12.50
CA ASN A 226 26.02 -28.77 12.71
C ASN A 226 26.29 -29.55 11.41
N ARG A 227 25.31 -29.59 10.48
CA ARG A 227 25.53 -30.15 9.12
C ARG A 227 26.59 -29.34 8.38
N SER A 228 26.51 -28.01 8.42
CA SER A 228 27.49 -27.12 7.77
C SER A 228 28.88 -27.27 8.37
N GLN A 229 29.02 -27.41 9.69
CA GLN A 229 30.32 -27.67 10.34
C GLN A 229 30.88 -29.04 10.01
N ARG A 230 30.03 -30.07 9.93
CA ARG A 230 30.42 -31.42 9.54
C ARG A 230 30.86 -31.48 8.08
N ASP A 231 30.13 -30.79 7.19
CA ASP A 231 30.48 -30.63 5.78
C ASP A 231 31.78 -29.84 5.61
N TYR A 232 32.01 -28.82 6.45
CA TYR A 232 33.29 -28.09 6.49
C TYR A 232 34.43 -28.98 6.93
N TYR A 233 34.27 -29.77 7.99
CA TYR A 233 35.27 -30.68 8.49
C TYR A 233 35.59 -31.79 7.48
N LEU A 234 34.61 -32.36 6.83
CA LEU A 234 34.79 -33.35 5.76
C LEU A 234 35.47 -32.75 4.53
N ARG A 235 35.17 -31.49 4.17
CA ARG A 235 35.83 -30.75 3.09
C ARG A 235 37.29 -30.45 3.45
N GLU A 236 37.59 -30.12 4.69
CA GLU A 236 38.95 -29.87 5.16
C GLU A 236 39.78 -31.17 5.18
N GLN A 237 39.20 -32.30 5.58
CA GLN A 237 39.84 -33.62 5.44
C GLN A 237 40.05 -33.99 3.97
N MET A 238 39.08 -33.75 3.10
CA MET A 238 39.22 -33.97 1.65
C MET A 238 40.31 -33.11 1.05
N LYS A 239 40.49 -31.86 1.51
CA LYS A 239 41.53 -30.95 1.10
C LYS A 239 42.96 -31.43 1.52
N ILE A 240 43.10 -31.94 2.74
CA ILE A 240 44.37 -32.53 3.21
C ILE A 240 44.71 -33.78 2.38
N ILE A 241 43.72 -34.60 2.06
CA ILE A 241 43.88 -35.77 1.20
C ILE A 241 44.23 -35.37 -0.23
N GLN A 242 43.62 -34.31 -0.80
CA GLN A 242 43.93 -33.77 -2.12
C GLN A 242 45.33 -33.16 -2.16
N GLN A 243 45.75 -32.45 -1.10
CA GLN A 243 47.14 -31.95 -0.99
C GLN A 243 48.19 -33.08 -0.93
N GLU A 244 47.85 -34.19 -0.25
CA GLU A 244 48.78 -35.38 -0.22
C GLU A 244 48.75 -36.15 -1.55
N LEU A 245 47.65 -36.06 -2.33
CA LEU A 245 47.55 -36.67 -3.68
C LEU A 245 48.12 -35.80 -4.80
N GLY A 246 48.51 -34.53 -4.52
CA GLY A 246 49.12 -33.63 -5.49
C GLY A 246 48.17 -33.02 -6.53
N GLU A 247 46.88 -33.04 -6.28
CA GLU A 247 45.85 -32.35 -7.11
C GLU A 247 45.70 -30.90 -6.64
N ASP A 248 46.42 -29.99 -7.23
CA ASP A 248 46.44 -28.54 -6.93
C ASP A 248 45.36 -27.82 -7.76
N ASP A 249 44.08 -28.06 -7.41
CA ASP A 249 42.89 -27.46 -8.07
C ASP A 249 42.83 -25.92 -7.86
N SER A 250 43.62 -25.38 -6.91
CA SER A 250 43.57 -23.95 -6.58
C SER A 250 44.30 -23.05 -7.56
N THR A 251 45.29 -23.58 -8.29
CA THR A 251 46.02 -22.86 -9.35
C THR A 251 45.24 -22.81 -10.64
N ASP A 252 44.38 -23.79 -10.89
CA ASP A 252 43.53 -23.88 -12.08
C ASP A 252 42.37 -22.84 -12.02
N ASP A 253 41.68 -22.71 -10.91
CA ASP A 253 40.59 -21.71 -10.70
C ASP A 253 41.08 -20.28 -10.98
N ILE A 254 42.26 -19.89 -10.44
CA ILE A 254 42.79 -18.54 -10.59
C ILE A 254 43.22 -18.28 -12.05
N GLY A 255 43.78 -19.31 -12.69
CA GLY A 255 44.08 -19.28 -14.12
C GLY A 255 42.84 -19.10 -14.98
N GLU A 256 41.78 -19.81 -14.64
CA GLU A 256 40.49 -19.74 -15.33
C GLU A 256 39.84 -18.37 -15.20
N TYR A 257 39.82 -17.77 -13.99
CA TYR A 257 39.31 -16.40 -13.80
C TYR A 257 40.07 -15.37 -14.62
N ARG A 258 41.42 -15.45 -14.65
CA ARG A 258 42.25 -14.55 -15.46
C ARG A 258 41.94 -14.67 -16.94
N GLN A 259 41.80 -15.91 -17.44
CA GLN A 259 41.49 -16.15 -18.85
C GLN A 259 40.10 -15.62 -19.21
N LYS A 260 39.09 -15.94 -18.42
CA LYS A 260 37.72 -15.45 -18.62
C LYS A 260 37.62 -13.92 -18.64
N ILE A 261 38.36 -13.21 -17.74
CA ILE A 261 38.41 -11.75 -17.72
C ILE A 261 38.99 -11.20 -19.02
N ARG A 262 40.09 -11.78 -19.53
CA ARG A 262 40.74 -11.37 -20.78
C ARG A 262 39.85 -11.62 -22.00
N ASP A 263 39.13 -12.75 -22.01
CA ASP A 263 38.22 -13.12 -23.09
C ASP A 263 37.01 -12.16 -23.20
N LEU A 264 36.63 -11.51 -22.12
CA LEU A 264 35.56 -10.49 -22.10
C LEU A 264 35.95 -9.19 -22.81
N LYS A 265 37.25 -8.93 -23.08
CA LYS A 265 37.76 -7.71 -23.76
C LYS A 265 37.18 -6.43 -23.15
N LEU A 266 37.33 -6.29 -21.86
CA LEU A 266 36.82 -5.16 -21.08
C LEU A 266 37.63 -3.88 -21.35
N LEU A 267 37.11 -2.74 -20.91
CA LEU A 267 37.89 -1.50 -20.84
C LEU A 267 39.10 -1.71 -19.93
N PRO A 268 40.29 -1.13 -20.25
CA PRO A 268 41.54 -1.39 -19.50
C PRO A 268 41.39 -1.13 -17.99
N GLU A 269 40.64 -0.11 -17.58
CA GLU A 269 40.43 0.21 -16.16
C GLU A 269 39.61 -0.86 -15.42
N ILE A 270 38.62 -1.45 -16.10
CA ILE A 270 37.78 -2.51 -15.54
C ILE A 270 38.55 -3.81 -15.47
N GLU A 271 39.28 -4.17 -16.56
CA GLU A 271 40.09 -5.36 -16.61
C GLU A 271 41.18 -5.33 -15.52
N GLU A 272 41.90 -4.20 -15.35
CA GLU A 272 42.91 -4.05 -14.32
C GLU A 272 42.33 -4.24 -12.91
N LYS A 273 41.11 -3.67 -12.64
CA LYS A 273 40.45 -3.82 -11.34
C LYS A 273 40.09 -5.28 -11.07
N LEU A 274 39.47 -5.98 -12.04
CA LEU A 274 39.11 -7.38 -11.87
C LEU A 274 40.34 -8.28 -11.71
N LEU A 275 41.40 -8.02 -12.45
CA LEU A 275 42.68 -8.76 -12.29
C LEU A 275 43.34 -8.51 -10.93
N LYS A 276 43.19 -7.31 -10.34
CA LYS A 276 43.60 -7.03 -8.95
C LYS A 276 42.81 -7.87 -7.96
N GLU A 277 41.48 -7.98 -8.12
CA GLU A 277 40.65 -8.82 -7.27
C GLU A 277 41.04 -10.31 -7.38
N VAL A 278 41.32 -10.80 -8.58
CA VAL A 278 41.87 -12.17 -8.76
C VAL A 278 43.20 -12.31 -8.06
N SER A 279 44.05 -11.26 -8.06
CA SER A 279 45.32 -11.27 -7.36
C SER A 279 45.15 -11.23 -5.84
N HIS A 280 44.09 -10.60 -5.34
CA HIS A 280 43.68 -10.65 -3.93
C HIS A 280 43.17 -12.05 -3.57
N LEU A 281 42.31 -12.66 -4.41
CA LEU A 281 41.86 -14.04 -4.22
C LEU A 281 43.01 -15.03 -4.11
N ALA A 282 44.03 -14.88 -4.95
CA ALA A 282 45.23 -15.73 -4.94
C ALA A 282 46.02 -15.67 -3.62
N LYS A 283 45.89 -14.58 -2.85
CA LYS A 283 46.59 -14.39 -1.57
C LYS A 283 45.75 -14.85 -0.37
N GLN A 284 44.47 -15.09 -0.57
CA GLN A 284 43.56 -15.51 0.52
C GLN A 284 43.66 -17.02 0.75
N PRO A 285 43.57 -17.47 2.00
CA PRO A 285 43.47 -18.89 2.29
C PRO A 285 42.21 -19.48 1.64
N PHE A 286 42.35 -20.66 1.08
CA PHE A 286 41.19 -21.35 0.49
C PHE A 286 40.11 -21.60 1.54
N GLY A 287 38.84 -21.30 1.23
CA GLY A 287 37.70 -21.46 2.15
C GLY A 287 37.53 -20.33 3.16
N SER A 288 38.34 -19.26 3.12
CA SER A 288 38.08 -18.08 3.95
C SER A 288 36.83 -17.37 3.51
N THR A 289 36.14 -16.70 4.47
CA THR A 289 34.95 -15.90 4.17
C THR A 289 35.24 -14.82 3.12
N GLU A 290 36.41 -14.21 3.18
CA GLU A 290 36.86 -13.21 2.24
C GLU A 290 37.06 -13.78 0.83
N ALA A 291 37.66 -14.96 0.69
CA ALA A 291 37.80 -15.66 -0.60
C ALA A 291 36.41 -15.98 -1.20
N THR A 292 35.45 -16.36 -0.38
CA THR A 292 34.05 -16.62 -0.82
C THR A 292 33.39 -15.33 -1.33
N VAL A 293 33.57 -14.20 -0.65
CA VAL A 293 33.04 -12.90 -1.07
C VAL A 293 33.69 -12.47 -2.39
N ILE A 294 35.01 -12.59 -2.54
CA ILE A 294 35.71 -12.22 -3.78
C ILE A 294 35.28 -13.11 -4.94
N ARG A 295 35.14 -14.43 -4.74
CA ARG A 295 34.63 -15.34 -5.77
C ARG A 295 33.24 -14.94 -6.22
N GLY A 296 32.31 -14.75 -5.28
CA GLY A 296 30.94 -14.31 -5.60
C GLY A 296 30.90 -12.99 -6.37
N TYR A 297 31.80 -12.05 -6.06
CA TYR A 297 31.95 -10.80 -6.80
C TYR A 297 32.44 -11.06 -8.23
N LEU A 298 33.52 -11.85 -8.41
CA LEU A 298 34.06 -12.18 -9.71
C LEU A 298 33.05 -12.93 -10.58
N ASP A 299 32.35 -13.91 -10.01
CA ASP A 299 31.33 -14.67 -10.71
C ASP A 299 30.23 -13.74 -11.27
N VAL A 300 29.70 -12.82 -10.46
CA VAL A 300 28.72 -11.82 -10.91
C VAL A 300 29.30 -10.95 -12.03
N CYS A 301 30.54 -10.47 -11.89
CA CYS A 301 31.20 -9.66 -12.94
C CYS A 301 31.38 -10.43 -14.25
N LEU A 302 31.72 -11.72 -14.19
CA LEU A 302 31.89 -12.57 -15.37
C LEU A 302 30.57 -12.95 -16.05
N GLU A 303 29.47 -13.05 -15.28
CA GLU A 303 28.14 -13.33 -15.83
C GLU A 303 27.51 -12.13 -16.55
N LEU A 304 28.06 -10.93 -16.37
CA LEU A 304 27.53 -9.75 -17.05
C LEU A 304 27.89 -9.74 -18.55
N PRO A 305 26.95 -9.31 -19.40
CA PRO A 305 27.11 -9.36 -20.86
C PRO A 305 27.86 -8.12 -21.39
N TRP A 306 29.07 -7.83 -20.90
CA TRP A 306 29.82 -6.58 -21.17
C TRP A 306 29.88 -6.13 -22.63
N ASN A 307 29.96 -7.05 -23.56
CA ASN A 307 30.09 -6.76 -24.99
C ASN A 307 29.04 -7.50 -25.85
N ILE A 308 28.05 -8.12 -25.19
CA ILE A 308 27.04 -8.92 -25.88
C ILE A 308 25.82 -8.06 -26.16
N LYS A 309 25.62 -7.69 -27.43
CA LYS A 309 24.45 -6.97 -27.91
C LYS A 309 23.53 -7.93 -28.65
N THR A 310 22.22 -7.82 -28.41
CA THR A 310 21.20 -8.54 -29.19
C THR A 310 21.08 -7.86 -30.57
N ALA A 311 20.98 -8.63 -31.64
CA ALA A 311 20.71 -8.06 -32.96
C ALA A 311 19.32 -7.36 -32.96
N GLU A 312 19.37 -6.05 -33.07
CA GLU A 312 18.17 -5.21 -33.07
C GLU A 312 17.50 -5.17 -34.43
N THR A 313 16.19 -5.03 -34.44
CA THR A 313 15.40 -4.80 -35.64
C THR A 313 14.64 -3.50 -35.46
N ASN A 314 14.96 -2.48 -36.24
CA ASN A 314 14.29 -1.18 -36.19
C ASN A 314 13.25 -1.05 -37.31
N ASP A 315 12.64 -2.16 -37.69
CA ASP A 315 11.59 -2.22 -38.74
C ASP A 315 10.26 -1.68 -38.16
N ILE A 316 9.92 -0.47 -38.56
CA ILE A 316 8.71 0.23 -38.14
C ILE A 316 7.44 -0.53 -38.58
N GLU A 317 7.44 -1.13 -39.77
CA GLU A 317 6.29 -1.90 -40.26
C GLU A 317 6.08 -3.17 -39.43
N LYS A 318 7.17 -3.84 -39.05
CA LYS A 318 7.13 -4.99 -38.18
C LYS A 318 6.66 -4.58 -36.76
N ALA A 319 7.13 -3.45 -36.27
CA ALA A 319 6.71 -2.92 -34.96
C ALA A 319 5.20 -2.62 -34.95
N ARG A 320 4.67 -2.00 -36.01
CA ARG A 320 3.23 -1.75 -36.20
C ARG A 320 2.43 -3.06 -36.18
N LYS A 321 2.86 -4.05 -36.94
CA LYS A 321 2.19 -5.37 -36.98
C LYS A 321 2.18 -6.04 -35.61
N VAL A 322 3.30 -6.04 -34.89
CA VAL A 322 3.39 -6.65 -33.56
C VAL A 322 2.46 -5.96 -32.57
N LEU A 323 2.41 -4.62 -32.59
CA LEU A 323 1.51 -3.86 -31.72
C LEU A 323 0.04 -4.09 -32.04
N ASP A 324 -0.32 -4.24 -33.33
CA ASP A 324 -1.70 -4.52 -33.79
C ASP A 324 -2.13 -5.96 -33.49
N GLU A 325 -1.22 -6.91 -33.58
CA GLU A 325 -1.47 -8.30 -33.19
C GLU A 325 -1.67 -8.50 -31.70
N ASP A 326 -0.93 -7.76 -30.88
CA ASP A 326 -0.96 -7.93 -29.42
C ASP A 326 -2.01 -7.07 -28.71
N HIS A 327 -2.41 -5.93 -29.31
CA HIS A 327 -3.26 -4.95 -28.65
C HIS A 327 -4.37 -4.46 -29.59
N PHE A 328 -5.59 -4.61 -29.12
CA PHE A 328 -6.76 -4.05 -29.81
C PHE A 328 -6.93 -2.58 -29.44
N GLY A 329 -7.24 -1.72 -30.42
CA GLY A 329 -7.42 -0.28 -30.21
C GLY A 329 -6.11 0.41 -29.86
N LEU A 330 -6.17 1.44 -29.01
CA LEU A 330 -5.02 2.22 -28.54
C LEU A 330 -4.25 2.90 -29.68
N GLU A 331 -4.94 3.34 -30.73
CA GLU A 331 -4.32 3.86 -31.96
C GLU A 331 -3.35 5.02 -31.68
N LYS A 332 -3.75 6.01 -30.86
CA LYS A 332 -2.89 7.14 -30.46
C LYS A 332 -1.63 6.67 -29.72
N VAL A 333 -1.78 5.66 -28.85
CA VAL A 333 -0.65 5.11 -28.08
C VAL A 333 0.32 4.38 -28.99
N LYS A 334 -0.19 3.56 -29.90
CA LYS A 334 0.63 2.83 -30.89
C LYS A 334 1.35 3.80 -31.82
N GLU A 335 0.65 4.83 -32.31
CA GLU A 335 1.24 5.87 -33.17
C GLU A 335 2.37 6.59 -32.47
N ARG A 336 2.18 7.00 -31.21
CA ARG A 336 3.20 7.64 -30.40
C ARG A 336 4.43 6.73 -30.16
N ILE A 337 4.19 5.43 -29.92
CA ILE A 337 5.28 4.45 -29.81
C ILE A 337 6.04 4.32 -31.13
N ILE A 338 5.35 4.29 -32.26
CA ILE A 338 5.98 4.21 -33.60
C ILE A 338 6.77 5.48 -33.90
N GLU A 339 6.26 6.67 -33.57
CA GLU A 339 7.01 7.93 -33.69
C GLU A 339 8.30 7.90 -32.88
N TYR A 340 8.20 7.44 -31.62
CA TYR A 340 9.36 7.29 -30.75
C TYR A 340 10.41 6.32 -31.32
N LEU A 341 9.98 5.17 -31.84
CA LEU A 341 10.89 4.19 -32.48
C LEU A 341 11.52 4.76 -33.76
N ALA A 342 10.78 5.53 -34.54
CA ALA A 342 11.29 6.18 -35.75
C ALA A 342 12.36 7.25 -35.43
N VAL A 343 12.13 8.06 -34.41
CA VAL A 343 13.16 9.04 -33.93
C VAL A 343 14.43 8.31 -33.51
N LYS A 344 14.30 7.19 -32.80
CA LYS A 344 15.44 6.38 -32.35
C LYS A 344 16.21 5.74 -33.50
N GLU A 345 15.54 5.36 -34.57
CA GLU A 345 16.19 4.85 -35.80
C GLU A 345 17.00 5.94 -36.52
N LEU A 346 16.41 7.14 -36.68
CA LEU A 346 17.03 8.24 -37.41
C LEU A 346 18.14 8.94 -36.64
N ALA A 347 18.01 9.00 -35.33
CA ALA A 347 18.93 9.71 -34.44
C ALA A 347 19.26 8.87 -33.18
N PRO A 348 20.05 7.79 -33.32
CA PRO A 348 20.33 6.85 -32.20
C PRO A 348 20.96 7.51 -30.97
N LYS A 349 21.63 8.67 -31.16
CA LYS A 349 22.28 9.44 -30.08
C LYS A 349 21.47 10.62 -29.57
N ALA A 350 20.35 10.96 -30.23
CA ALA A 350 19.52 12.07 -29.85
C ALA A 350 18.44 11.61 -28.86
N GLY A 351 18.66 11.91 -27.63
CA GLY A 351 17.63 11.94 -26.57
C GLY A 351 17.10 10.62 -26.07
N GLY A 352 17.00 10.58 -24.77
CA GLY A 352 16.20 9.77 -23.85
C GLY A 352 15.70 8.39 -24.26
N ASN A 353 16.38 7.37 -23.79
CA ASN A 353 15.86 5.98 -23.89
C ASN A 353 14.80 5.68 -22.79
N LEU A 354 13.96 6.64 -22.43
CA LEU A 354 13.04 6.52 -21.31
C LEU A 354 11.61 6.85 -21.70
N LEU A 355 10.78 5.81 -21.75
CA LEU A 355 9.36 5.92 -22.04
C LEU A 355 8.55 5.67 -20.77
N CYS A 356 7.54 6.48 -20.49
CA CYS A 356 6.63 6.29 -19.35
C CYS A 356 5.21 5.99 -19.82
N LEU A 357 4.69 4.81 -19.48
CA LEU A 357 3.32 4.41 -19.76
C LEU A 357 2.45 4.63 -18.54
N VAL A 358 1.53 5.60 -18.61
CA VAL A 358 0.68 6.01 -17.50
C VAL A 358 -0.78 5.68 -17.79
N GLY A 359 -1.54 5.29 -16.79
CA GLY A 359 -2.96 5.06 -16.91
C GLY A 359 -3.52 4.09 -15.87
N PRO A 360 -4.81 3.87 -15.85
CA PRO A 360 -5.48 3.01 -14.87
C PRO A 360 -4.94 1.58 -14.86
N PRO A 361 -5.12 0.84 -13.74
CA PRO A 361 -4.69 -0.55 -13.67
C PRO A 361 -5.45 -1.44 -14.67
N GLY A 362 -4.72 -2.36 -15.32
CA GLY A 362 -5.32 -3.30 -16.26
C GLY A 362 -5.51 -2.79 -17.68
N THR A 363 -5.00 -1.61 -18.04
CA THR A 363 -5.03 -1.06 -19.43
C THR A 363 -3.93 -1.59 -20.33
N GLY A 364 -3.10 -2.52 -19.84
CA GLY A 364 -2.11 -3.20 -20.69
C GLY A 364 -0.72 -2.58 -20.72
N LYS A 365 -0.39 -1.62 -19.83
CA LYS A 365 0.92 -0.94 -19.75
C LYS A 365 2.11 -1.90 -19.86
N THR A 366 2.20 -2.86 -18.96
CA THR A 366 3.28 -3.87 -18.95
C THR A 366 3.25 -4.78 -20.17
N SER A 367 2.06 -5.06 -20.73
CA SER A 367 1.91 -5.87 -21.95
C SER A 367 2.45 -5.11 -23.17
N ILE A 368 2.14 -3.81 -23.29
CA ILE A 368 2.66 -2.95 -24.35
C ILE A 368 4.20 -2.90 -24.28
N ALA A 369 4.78 -2.73 -23.10
CA ALA A 369 6.23 -2.73 -22.91
C ALA A 369 6.88 -4.05 -23.42
N MET A 370 6.24 -5.20 -23.13
CA MET A 370 6.69 -6.50 -23.68
C MET A 370 6.55 -6.58 -25.20
N SER A 371 5.51 -6.00 -25.77
CA SER A 371 5.30 -5.99 -27.23
C SER A 371 6.31 -5.08 -27.93
N ILE A 372 6.70 -3.96 -27.32
CA ILE A 372 7.80 -3.11 -27.79
C ILE A 372 9.11 -3.91 -27.83
N ALA A 373 9.42 -4.66 -26.76
CA ALA A 373 10.61 -5.50 -26.71
C ALA A 373 10.61 -6.58 -27.81
N ARG A 374 9.44 -7.20 -28.06
CA ARG A 374 9.25 -8.18 -29.16
C ARG A 374 9.40 -7.53 -30.52
N ALA A 375 8.85 -6.35 -30.71
CA ALA A 375 8.91 -5.60 -31.96
C ALA A 375 10.35 -5.21 -32.34
N THR A 376 11.13 -4.76 -31.35
CA THR A 376 12.53 -4.37 -31.52
C THR A 376 13.51 -5.55 -31.43
N ASN A 377 13.02 -6.77 -31.23
CA ASN A 377 13.82 -7.99 -31.03
C ASN A 377 14.81 -7.90 -29.87
N ARG A 378 14.51 -7.11 -28.84
CA ARG A 378 15.31 -6.95 -27.62
C ARG A 378 14.86 -7.91 -26.53
N LYS A 379 15.78 -8.36 -25.69
CA LYS A 379 15.42 -9.11 -24.47
C LYS A 379 14.66 -8.20 -23.51
N CYS A 380 13.62 -8.72 -22.88
CA CYS A 380 12.81 -7.97 -21.93
C CYS A 380 13.04 -8.45 -20.51
N VAL A 381 13.32 -7.51 -19.60
CA VAL A 381 13.41 -7.77 -18.16
C VAL A 381 12.45 -6.84 -17.45
N ARG A 382 11.74 -7.38 -16.47
CA ARG A 382 10.79 -6.62 -15.65
C ARG A 382 11.28 -6.51 -14.21
N ILE A 383 11.35 -5.28 -13.71
CA ILE A 383 11.71 -4.93 -12.34
C ILE A 383 10.52 -4.21 -11.71
N SER A 384 9.99 -4.74 -10.60
CA SER A 384 8.95 -4.03 -9.84
C SER A 384 9.61 -3.05 -8.89
N LEU A 385 9.20 -1.79 -8.96
CA LEU A 385 9.65 -0.73 -8.06
C LEU A 385 8.67 -0.48 -6.89
N GLY A 386 7.49 -1.10 -6.94
CA GLY A 386 6.50 -1.00 -5.87
C GLY A 386 7.02 -1.60 -4.56
N GLY A 387 7.11 -0.76 -3.51
CA GLY A 387 7.61 -1.17 -2.19
C GLY A 387 9.14 -1.07 -2.03
N VAL A 388 9.84 -0.48 -2.99
CA VAL A 388 11.26 -0.14 -2.86
C VAL A 388 11.38 1.12 -2.01
N HIS A 389 12.13 1.05 -0.92
CA HIS A 389 12.35 2.15 0.01
C HIS A 389 13.84 2.46 0.22
N ASP A 390 14.73 1.51 -0.12
CA ASP A 390 16.18 1.62 0.08
C ASP A 390 16.90 1.83 -1.27
N GLU A 391 17.76 2.84 -1.32
CA GLU A 391 18.64 3.11 -2.47
C GLU A 391 19.50 1.88 -2.84
N ALA A 392 19.90 1.09 -1.84
CA ALA A 392 20.68 -0.10 -2.03
C ALA A 392 19.98 -1.19 -2.88
N GLU A 393 18.64 -1.18 -2.94
CA GLU A 393 17.94 -2.09 -3.84
C GLU A 393 18.18 -1.74 -5.32
N ILE A 394 18.41 -0.47 -5.65
CA ILE A 394 18.67 0.00 -7.02
C ILE A 394 20.14 -0.10 -7.34
N ARG A 395 21.03 0.41 -6.44
CA ARG A 395 22.49 0.50 -6.63
C ARG A 395 23.28 -0.67 -6.05
N GLY A 396 22.66 -1.63 -5.38
CA GLY A 396 23.35 -2.74 -4.72
C GLY A 396 23.98 -2.38 -3.38
N HIS A 397 24.38 -3.40 -2.65
CA HIS A 397 25.14 -3.30 -1.41
C HIS A 397 26.64 -3.33 -1.68
N ARG A 398 27.43 -2.70 -0.82
CA ARG A 398 28.90 -2.76 -0.94
C ARG A 398 29.38 -4.21 -0.85
N LYS A 399 30.24 -4.63 -1.77
CA LYS A 399 30.76 -6.01 -1.89
C LYS A 399 31.44 -6.57 -0.64
N THR A 400 31.83 -5.70 0.30
CA THR A 400 32.53 -6.09 1.54
C THR A 400 31.63 -6.80 2.55
N TYR A 401 30.31 -6.73 2.38
CA TYR A 401 29.37 -7.41 3.27
C TYR A 401 29.12 -8.84 2.80
N VAL A 402 29.07 -9.77 3.75
CA VAL A 402 28.67 -11.17 3.46
C VAL A 402 27.20 -11.17 3.01
N GLY A 403 26.94 -11.74 1.83
CA GLY A 403 25.59 -11.73 1.23
C GLY A 403 25.28 -10.47 0.42
N ALA A 404 26.25 -9.59 0.18
CA ALA A 404 26.05 -8.46 -0.73
C ALA A 404 25.61 -8.91 -2.12
N MET A 405 24.70 -8.16 -2.72
CA MET A 405 24.17 -8.43 -4.06
C MET A 405 24.21 -7.15 -4.90
N PRO A 406 24.35 -7.27 -6.22
CA PRO A 406 24.22 -6.13 -7.12
C PRO A 406 22.78 -5.59 -7.09
N GLY A 407 22.64 -4.33 -7.43
CA GLY A 407 21.34 -3.67 -7.54
C GLY A 407 20.43 -4.32 -8.58
N ARG A 408 19.15 -4.01 -8.50
CA ARG A 408 18.12 -4.58 -9.39
C ARG A 408 18.38 -4.30 -10.86
N ILE A 409 19.00 -3.16 -11.20
CA ILE A 409 19.33 -2.79 -12.58
C ILE A 409 20.41 -3.73 -13.12
N ILE A 410 21.51 -3.89 -12.42
CA ILE A 410 22.62 -4.79 -12.82
C ILE A 410 22.15 -6.25 -12.82
N SER A 411 21.35 -6.64 -11.84
CA SER A 411 20.74 -7.98 -11.81
C SER A 411 19.83 -8.22 -13.02
N GLY A 412 19.12 -7.19 -13.46
CA GLY A 412 18.30 -7.21 -14.68
C GLY A 412 19.14 -7.39 -15.95
N ILE A 413 20.26 -6.69 -16.06
CA ILE A 413 21.21 -6.84 -17.17
C ILE A 413 21.76 -8.28 -17.21
N ARG A 414 22.16 -8.82 -16.07
CA ARG A 414 22.64 -10.20 -15.93
C ARG A 414 21.57 -11.21 -16.39
N GLN A 415 20.31 -11.00 -15.99
CA GLN A 415 19.19 -11.85 -16.41
C GLN A 415 18.92 -11.76 -17.91
N ALA A 416 19.05 -10.57 -18.50
CA ALA A 416 18.86 -10.35 -19.94
C ALA A 416 19.94 -11.03 -20.78
N LYS A 417 21.13 -11.19 -20.25
CA LYS A 417 22.33 -11.66 -20.98
C LYS A 417 22.61 -10.84 -22.25
N SER A 418 22.34 -9.54 -22.20
CA SER A 418 22.54 -8.59 -23.29
C SER A 418 22.68 -7.18 -22.75
N MET A 419 23.52 -6.35 -23.39
CA MET A 419 23.71 -4.92 -23.09
C MET A 419 22.55 -4.05 -23.62
N THR A 420 21.72 -4.59 -24.51
CA THR A 420 20.64 -3.85 -25.18
C THR A 420 19.25 -4.38 -24.81
N PRO A 421 18.93 -4.65 -23.52
CA PRO A 421 17.59 -5.09 -23.16
C PRO A 421 16.56 -3.95 -23.19
N VAL A 422 15.30 -4.33 -23.22
CA VAL A 422 14.21 -3.48 -22.74
C VAL A 422 14.02 -3.77 -21.24
N MET A 423 14.21 -2.76 -20.43
CA MET A 423 14.04 -2.86 -18.98
C MET A 423 12.76 -2.17 -18.56
N VAL A 424 11.79 -2.97 -18.11
CA VAL A 424 10.49 -2.48 -17.66
C VAL A 424 10.54 -2.24 -16.15
N LEU A 425 10.49 -0.97 -15.77
CA LEU A 425 10.42 -0.51 -14.39
C LEU A 425 8.96 -0.30 -14.00
N ASP A 426 8.38 -1.29 -13.34
CA ASP A 426 6.93 -1.33 -13.10
C ASP A 426 6.59 -0.65 -11.77
N GLU A 427 5.47 0.12 -11.75
CA GLU A 427 4.94 0.82 -10.56
C GLU A 427 5.90 1.89 -9.98
N ILE A 428 6.46 2.75 -10.84
CA ILE A 428 7.35 3.84 -10.42
C ILE A 428 6.64 4.88 -9.53
N ASP A 429 5.33 5.01 -9.65
CA ASP A 429 4.44 5.83 -8.83
C ASP A 429 4.33 5.37 -7.36
N LYS A 430 4.84 4.18 -7.04
CA LYS A 430 4.83 3.59 -5.70
C LYS A 430 6.21 3.57 -5.02
N LEU A 431 7.15 4.33 -5.54
CA LEU A 431 8.44 4.53 -4.87
C LEU A 431 8.21 5.25 -3.54
N GLY A 432 8.73 4.67 -2.47
CA GLY A 432 8.75 5.30 -1.15
C GLY A 432 10.07 6.03 -0.91
N SER A 433 10.05 7.11 -0.13
CA SER A 433 11.25 7.73 0.42
C SER A 433 11.25 7.53 1.93
N ASP A 434 12.28 6.89 2.48
CA ASP A 434 12.47 6.67 3.91
C ASP A 434 13.81 7.29 4.37
N TYR A 435 14.03 7.32 5.68
CA TYR A 435 15.29 7.75 6.32
C TYR A 435 16.55 6.98 5.87
N ARG A 436 16.40 5.89 5.09
CA ARG A 436 17.50 5.02 4.64
C ARG A 436 18.04 5.34 3.24
N GLY A 437 17.50 6.33 2.57
CA GLY A 437 17.96 6.74 1.25
C GLY A 437 16.82 7.22 0.34
N ASP A 438 17.20 7.75 -0.83
CA ASP A 438 16.28 8.18 -1.86
C ASP A 438 16.43 7.32 -3.12
N PRO A 439 15.61 6.27 -3.31
CA PRO A 439 15.62 5.44 -4.51
C PRO A 439 15.41 6.24 -5.80
N SER A 440 14.72 7.40 -5.71
CA SER A 440 14.47 8.27 -6.87
C SER A 440 15.78 8.90 -7.37
N ALA A 441 16.69 9.27 -6.47
CA ALA A 441 18.00 9.82 -6.83
C ALA A 441 18.87 8.76 -7.54
N ALA A 442 18.83 7.50 -7.05
CA ALA A 442 19.52 6.39 -7.70
C ALA A 442 18.98 6.09 -9.10
N LEU A 443 17.64 6.17 -9.27
CA LEU A 443 17.01 6.01 -10.56
C LEU A 443 17.33 7.16 -11.51
N LEU A 444 17.44 8.40 -11.03
CA LEU A 444 17.83 9.53 -11.86
C LEU A 444 19.18 9.28 -12.54
N GLU A 445 20.20 8.79 -11.81
CA GLU A 445 21.50 8.49 -12.41
C GLU A 445 21.40 7.39 -13.48
N ALA A 446 20.60 6.37 -13.23
CA ALA A 446 20.45 5.25 -14.19
C ALA A 446 19.63 5.62 -15.44
N LEU A 447 18.66 6.53 -15.29
CA LEU A 447 17.70 6.90 -16.34
C LEU A 447 18.13 8.16 -17.12
N ASP A 448 19.04 8.97 -16.56
CA ASP A 448 19.52 10.19 -17.20
C ASP A 448 20.53 9.84 -18.33
N PRO A 449 20.24 10.17 -19.60
CA PRO A 449 21.15 9.90 -20.71
C PRO A 449 22.55 10.52 -20.58
N GLU A 450 22.66 11.61 -19.80
CA GLU A 450 23.95 12.29 -19.57
C GLU A 450 24.84 11.54 -18.54
N GLN A 451 24.23 10.73 -17.68
CA GLN A 451 24.91 10.06 -16.56
C GLN A 451 24.96 8.53 -16.69
N ASN A 452 24.00 7.94 -17.38
CA ASN A 452 23.82 6.49 -17.45
C ASN A 452 24.96 5.72 -18.13
N ALA A 453 25.77 6.39 -18.95
CA ALA A 453 26.97 5.78 -19.54
C ALA A 453 28.05 5.42 -18.50
N THR A 454 27.99 6.06 -17.31
CA THR A 454 28.95 5.86 -16.23
C THR A 454 28.27 5.43 -14.93
N PHE A 455 27.12 4.75 -15.03
CA PHE A 455 26.36 4.27 -13.88
C PHE A 455 27.23 3.42 -12.95
N ARG A 456 27.15 3.68 -11.64
CA ARG A 456 27.92 2.94 -10.64
C ARG A 456 27.01 2.18 -9.68
N ASP A 457 27.09 0.87 -9.77
CA ASP A 457 26.54 -0.04 -8.78
C ASP A 457 27.56 -0.21 -7.62
N ASN A 458 27.07 -0.15 -6.38
CA ASN A 458 27.91 -0.24 -5.18
C ASN A 458 28.57 -1.62 -5.01
N PHE A 459 27.96 -2.68 -5.59
CA PHE A 459 28.52 -4.01 -5.60
C PHE A 459 29.63 -4.12 -6.64
N LEU A 460 29.38 -3.65 -7.87
CA LEU A 460 30.38 -3.72 -8.95
C LEU A 460 31.57 -2.78 -8.73
N GLU A 461 31.28 -1.59 -8.20
CA GLU A 461 32.28 -0.51 -7.99
C GLU A 461 33.05 -0.09 -9.26
N VAL A 462 32.61 -0.53 -10.42
CA VAL A 462 33.12 -0.11 -11.73
C VAL A 462 32.00 0.59 -12.51
N PRO A 463 32.34 1.53 -13.39
CA PRO A 463 31.33 2.15 -14.24
C PRO A 463 30.74 1.11 -15.19
N PHE A 464 29.44 1.14 -15.36
CA PHE A 464 28.70 0.26 -16.25
C PHE A 464 27.85 1.11 -17.21
N ASP A 465 28.02 0.89 -18.51
CA ASP A 465 27.31 1.67 -19.52
C ASP A 465 25.88 1.16 -19.73
N LEU A 466 24.90 2.00 -19.38
CA LEU A 466 23.46 1.75 -19.56
C LEU A 466 22.87 2.49 -20.77
N SER A 467 23.68 3.19 -21.56
CA SER A 467 23.20 4.05 -22.66
C SER A 467 22.40 3.32 -23.73
N ASP A 468 22.69 2.04 -23.94
CA ASP A 468 22.00 1.19 -24.91
C ASP A 468 20.75 0.49 -24.35
N VAL A 469 20.50 0.60 -23.03
CA VAL A 469 19.33 0.03 -22.38
C VAL A 469 18.10 0.86 -22.73
N PHE A 470 17.02 0.22 -23.12
CA PHE A 470 15.75 0.89 -23.34
C PHE A 470 14.88 0.77 -22.08
N PHE A 471 14.74 1.86 -21.37
CA PHE A 471 13.93 1.89 -20.16
C PHE A 471 12.47 2.21 -20.48
N ILE A 472 11.55 1.41 -19.95
CA ILE A 472 10.12 1.66 -20.00
C ILE A 472 9.60 1.65 -18.57
N THR A 473 9.11 2.77 -18.11
CA THR A 473 8.47 2.88 -16.79
C THR A 473 6.97 2.70 -16.90
N THR A 474 6.32 2.20 -15.87
CA THR A 474 4.85 2.17 -15.80
C THR A 474 4.38 2.85 -14.52
N ALA A 475 3.28 3.61 -14.62
CA ALA A 475 2.66 4.29 -13.48
C ALA A 475 1.14 4.23 -13.59
N ASN A 476 0.44 4.35 -12.47
CA ASN A 476 -1.01 4.53 -12.48
C ASN A 476 -1.41 6.01 -12.44
N SER A 477 -0.61 6.85 -11.78
CA SER A 477 -0.75 8.31 -11.71
C SER A 477 0.63 8.96 -11.86
N LEU A 478 0.66 10.21 -12.31
CA LEU A 478 1.86 11.05 -12.38
C LEU A 478 2.11 11.82 -11.06
N ASP A 479 1.10 11.97 -10.23
CA ASP A 479 1.11 12.89 -9.07
C ASP A 479 2.17 12.57 -8.04
N THR A 480 2.51 11.29 -7.89
CA THR A 480 3.49 10.80 -6.90
C THR A 480 4.90 10.67 -7.44
N ILE A 481 5.08 10.84 -8.76
CA ILE A 481 6.40 10.75 -9.41
C ILE A 481 7.14 12.08 -9.22
N PRO A 482 8.40 12.06 -8.74
CA PRO A 482 9.20 13.27 -8.63
C PRO A 482 9.35 14.01 -9.98
N ARG A 483 9.19 15.33 -9.97
CA ARG A 483 9.26 16.16 -11.19
C ARG A 483 10.56 15.96 -11.95
N ALA A 484 11.68 15.83 -11.24
CA ALA A 484 12.98 15.60 -11.86
C ALA A 484 13.06 14.32 -12.71
N LEU A 485 12.28 13.28 -12.37
CA LEU A 485 12.12 12.08 -13.20
C LEU A 485 11.17 12.32 -14.36
N LEU A 486 10.04 13.01 -14.11
CA LEU A 486 9.04 13.30 -15.14
C LEU A 486 9.61 14.15 -16.30
N ASP A 487 10.46 15.12 -16.00
CA ASP A 487 11.09 15.98 -16.99
C ASP A 487 11.99 15.22 -17.98
N ARG A 488 12.38 13.98 -17.66
CA ARG A 488 13.22 13.10 -18.47
C ARG A 488 12.44 12.02 -19.20
N MET A 489 11.15 11.91 -18.94
CA MET A 489 10.29 10.83 -19.46
C MET A 489 9.46 11.32 -20.63
N GLU A 490 9.42 10.53 -21.70
CA GLU A 490 8.38 10.65 -22.72
C GLU A 490 7.12 9.95 -22.18
N VAL A 491 6.13 10.75 -21.78
CA VAL A 491 4.90 10.24 -21.17
C VAL A 491 3.88 9.89 -22.23
N ILE A 492 3.39 8.64 -22.20
CA ILE A 492 2.28 8.16 -23.03
C ILE A 492 1.13 7.73 -22.12
N GLU A 493 0.00 8.41 -22.23
CA GLU A 493 -1.19 8.12 -21.44
C GLU A 493 -2.05 7.05 -22.08
N LEU A 494 -2.37 6.02 -21.30
CA LEU A 494 -3.31 4.96 -21.64
C LEU A 494 -4.66 5.25 -21.00
N SER A 495 -5.65 5.54 -21.80
CA SER A 495 -7.02 5.76 -21.35
C SER A 495 -7.73 4.44 -21.01
N SER A 496 -8.88 4.57 -20.33
CA SER A 496 -9.79 3.46 -20.04
C SER A 496 -10.36 2.86 -21.34
N TYR A 497 -10.62 1.55 -21.31
CA TYR A 497 -11.28 0.86 -22.42
C TYR A 497 -12.81 1.04 -22.39
N THR A 498 -13.41 1.22 -23.57
CA THR A 498 -14.86 1.14 -23.74
C THR A 498 -15.35 -0.31 -23.62
N ASP A 499 -16.66 -0.50 -23.42
CA ASP A 499 -17.22 -1.84 -23.30
C ASP A 499 -17.06 -2.66 -24.59
N GLU A 500 -17.10 -2.00 -25.78
CA GLU A 500 -16.84 -2.62 -27.08
C GLU A 500 -15.37 -3.01 -27.26
N GLU A 501 -14.44 -2.15 -26.83
CA GLU A 501 -13.02 -2.49 -26.79
C GLU A 501 -12.75 -3.66 -25.84
N LYS A 502 -13.35 -3.68 -24.65
CA LYS A 502 -13.26 -4.80 -23.70
C LYS A 502 -13.81 -6.10 -24.29
N LEU A 503 -14.93 -6.04 -25.01
CA LEU A 503 -15.50 -7.18 -25.71
C LEU A 503 -14.51 -7.73 -26.75
N SER A 504 -13.96 -6.83 -27.57
CA SER A 504 -13.00 -7.19 -28.61
C SER A 504 -11.71 -7.79 -28.03
N ILE A 505 -11.14 -7.16 -27.00
CA ILE A 505 -9.98 -7.65 -26.26
C ILE A 505 -10.27 -9.03 -25.63
N ALA A 506 -11.45 -9.21 -25.05
CA ALA A 506 -11.84 -10.49 -24.46
C ALA A 506 -11.86 -11.62 -25.50
N LYS A 507 -12.41 -11.36 -26.68
CA LYS A 507 -12.52 -12.35 -27.77
C LYS A 507 -11.18 -12.67 -28.42
N GLN A 508 -10.41 -11.63 -28.77
CA GLN A 508 -9.19 -11.77 -29.57
C GLN A 508 -8.00 -12.20 -28.74
N HIS A 509 -7.89 -11.72 -27.47
CA HIS A 509 -6.70 -11.91 -26.65
C HIS A 509 -6.96 -12.72 -25.36
N LEU A 510 -7.93 -12.30 -24.50
CA LEU A 510 -8.05 -12.90 -23.18
C LEU A 510 -8.57 -14.34 -23.20
N LEU A 511 -9.63 -14.60 -23.95
CA LEU A 511 -10.24 -15.93 -24.01
C LEU A 511 -9.30 -16.98 -24.65
N PRO A 512 -8.61 -16.71 -25.78
CA PRO A 512 -7.62 -17.63 -26.34
C PRO A 512 -6.44 -17.87 -25.40
N LYS A 513 -5.93 -16.79 -24.77
CA LYS A 513 -4.84 -16.86 -23.78
C LYS A 513 -5.21 -17.73 -22.59
N GLN A 514 -6.41 -17.51 -22.00
CA GLN A 514 -6.86 -18.27 -20.84
C GLN A 514 -7.17 -19.72 -21.18
N ARG A 515 -7.77 -20.00 -22.33
CA ARG A 515 -7.94 -21.39 -22.82
C ARG A 515 -6.61 -22.12 -22.94
N LYS A 516 -5.61 -21.49 -23.57
CA LYS A 516 -4.25 -22.06 -23.69
C LYS A 516 -3.63 -22.34 -22.34
N LYS A 517 -3.76 -21.41 -21.39
CA LYS A 517 -3.21 -21.53 -20.03
C LYS A 517 -3.84 -22.67 -19.24
N HIS A 518 -5.11 -22.96 -19.46
CA HIS A 518 -5.87 -24.04 -18.80
C HIS A 518 -5.95 -25.33 -19.62
N GLY A 519 -5.27 -25.43 -20.77
CA GLY A 519 -5.26 -26.64 -21.59
C GLY A 519 -6.55 -26.89 -22.39
N LEU A 520 -7.47 -25.90 -22.44
CA LEU A 520 -8.75 -26.03 -23.12
C LEU A 520 -8.63 -25.76 -24.62
N LYS A 521 -9.25 -26.63 -25.43
CA LYS A 521 -9.42 -26.37 -26.88
C LYS A 521 -10.53 -25.33 -27.13
N ALA A 522 -10.49 -24.64 -28.26
CA ALA A 522 -11.49 -23.65 -28.62
C ALA A 522 -12.94 -24.19 -28.69
N ALA A 523 -13.12 -25.47 -28.99
CA ALA A 523 -14.41 -26.13 -29.00
C ALA A 523 -14.97 -26.45 -27.60
N GLN A 524 -14.10 -26.53 -26.55
CA GLN A 524 -14.48 -26.98 -25.23
C GLN A 524 -15.08 -25.87 -24.36
N LEU A 525 -14.68 -24.61 -24.56
CA LEU A 525 -15.31 -23.47 -23.89
C LEU A 525 -15.67 -22.42 -24.95
N LYS A 526 -16.94 -22.07 -25.05
CA LYS A 526 -17.42 -20.99 -25.94
C LYS A 526 -18.21 -19.98 -25.12
N LEU A 527 -17.90 -18.71 -25.32
CA LEU A 527 -18.63 -17.57 -24.73
C LEU A 527 -19.26 -16.77 -25.89
N SER A 528 -20.56 -16.48 -25.78
CA SER A 528 -21.20 -15.58 -26.75
C SER A 528 -20.82 -14.13 -26.42
N ASP A 529 -20.96 -13.24 -27.40
CA ASP A 529 -20.69 -11.81 -27.21
C ASP A 529 -21.56 -11.23 -26.09
N ASP A 530 -22.84 -11.62 -26.06
CA ASP A 530 -23.76 -11.18 -25.00
C ASP A 530 -23.36 -11.69 -23.61
N ALA A 531 -22.79 -12.90 -23.50
CA ALA A 531 -22.26 -13.39 -22.24
C ALA A 531 -21.02 -12.57 -21.79
N ILE A 532 -20.14 -12.21 -22.71
CA ILE A 532 -18.98 -11.35 -22.39
C ILE A 532 -19.45 -9.95 -21.99
N ARG A 533 -20.45 -9.35 -22.67
CA ARG A 533 -21.06 -8.06 -22.28
C ARG A 533 -21.69 -8.16 -20.89
N GLU A 534 -22.36 -9.26 -20.57
CA GLU A 534 -22.91 -9.51 -19.24
C GLU A 534 -21.79 -9.57 -18.18
N ILE A 535 -20.64 -10.21 -18.47
CA ILE A 535 -19.50 -10.21 -17.55
C ILE A 535 -19.00 -8.79 -17.35
N ILE A 536 -18.82 -8.02 -18.40
CA ILE A 536 -18.33 -6.64 -18.36
C ILE A 536 -19.25 -5.78 -17.49
N SER A 537 -20.58 -5.87 -17.70
CA SER A 537 -21.55 -4.96 -17.08
C SER A 537 -21.94 -5.35 -15.66
N TYR A 538 -21.99 -6.66 -15.33
CA TYR A 538 -22.55 -7.11 -14.04
C TYR A 538 -21.54 -7.80 -13.12
N TYR A 539 -20.39 -8.24 -13.61
CA TYR A 539 -19.40 -8.94 -12.83
C TYR A 539 -18.07 -8.17 -12.69
N THR A 540 -17.86 -7.14 -13.53
CA THR A 540 -16.63 -6.33 -13.48
C THR A 540 -16.97 -4.84 -13.56
N ARG A 541 -16.29 -4.02 -12.75
CA ARG A 541 -16.34 -2.57 -12.80
C ARG A 541 -14.91 -2.08 -12.70
N GLU A 542 -14.31 -1.78 -13.86
CA GLU A 542 -12.90 -1.43 -13.97
C GLU A 542 -12.61 -0.64 -15.24
N SER A 543 -11.58 0.21 -15.22
CA SER A 543 -11.09 0.94 -16.40
C SER A 543 -10.42 0.03 -17.42
N GLY A 544 -9.71 -0.99 -16.98
CA GLY A 544 -9.00 -1.97 -17.80
C GLY A 544 -9.74 -3.28 -17.97
N VAL A 545 -8.99 -4.38 -18.13
CA VAL A 545 -9.51 -5.73 -18.38
C VAL A 545 -8.99 -6.79 -17.40
N ARG A 546 -8.40 -6.38 -16.26
CA ARG A 546 -7.77 -7.31 -15.30
C ARG A 546 -8.79 -8.22 -14.60
N ASN A 547 -9.91 -7.66 -14.15
CA ASN A 547 -10.97 -8.44 -13.53
C ASN A 547 -11.75 -9.24 -14.57
N LEU A 548 -11.94 -8.71 -15.77
CA LEU A 548 -12.51 -9.43 -16.90
C LEU A 548 -11.69 -10.69 -17.22
N GLU A 549 -10.36 -10.57 -17.27
CA GLU A 549 -9.44 -11.72 -17.42
C GLU A 549 -9.62 -12.73 -16.28
N ARG A 550 -9.77 -12.27 -15.03
CA ARG A 550 -10.00 -13.14 -13.87
C ARG A 550 -11.34 -13.89 -13.96
N GLN A 551 -12.40 -13.23 -14.41
CA GLN A 551 -13.72 -13.88 -14.58
C GLN A 551 -13.67 -14.92 -15.72
N ILE A 552 -13.02 -14.59 -16.83
CA ILE A 552 -12.81 -15.57 -17.93
C ILE A 552 -11.98 -16.77 -17.43
N ALA A 553 -10.91 -16.52 -16.67
CA ALA A 553 -10.12 -17.60 -16.07
C ALA A 553 -10.93 -18.46 -15.08
N ALA A 554 -11.85 -17.86 -14.32
CA ALA A 554 -12.76 -18.60 -13.44
C ALA A 554 -13.70 -19.52 -14.25
N LEU A 555 -14.22 -19.04 -15.39
CA LEU A 555 -15.03 -19.89 -16.28
C LEU A 555 -14.21 -21.01 -16.92
N CYS A 556 -12.94 -20.76 -17.27
CA CYS A 556 -12.04 -21.81 -17.74
C CYS A 556 -11.88 -22.91 -16.68
N ARG A 557 -11.57 -22.55 -15.43
CA ARG A 557 -11.43 -23.53 -14.34
C ARG A 557 -12.73 -24.32 -14.09
N LYS A 558 -13.89 -23.68 -14.18
CA LYS A 558 -15.18 -24.40 -14.05
C LYS A 558 -15.42 -25.35 -15.21
N ALA A 559 -15.04 -24.96 -16.42
CA ALA A 559 -15.10 -25.82 -17.60
C ALA A 559 -14.14 -27.01 -17.44
N ASP A 560 -12.92 -26.81 -16.94
CA ASP A 560 -11.95 -27.86 -16.68
C ASP A 560 -12.50 -28.95 -15.73
N VAL A 561 -13.12 -28.52 -14.63
CA VAL A 561 -13.75 -29.45 -13.66
C VAL A 561 -14.84 -30.29 -14.33
N LEU A 562 -15.80 -29.63 -15.02
CA LEU A 562 -16.90 -30.33 -15.70
C LEU A 562 -16.45 -31.32 -16.78
N ILE A 563 -15.33 -31.00 -17.44
CA ILE A 563 -14.75 -31.86 -18.48
C ILE A 563 -13.97 -33.02 -17.86
N ALA A 564 -13.21 -32.75 -16.79
CA ALA A 564 -12.42 -33.74 -16.08
C ALA A 564 -13.31 -34.78 -15.38
N ASP A 565 -14.42 -34.33 -14.77
CA ASP A 565 -15.40 -35.20 -14.12
C ASP A 565 -16.26 -35.99 -15.14
N GLY A 566 -16.08 -35.72 -16.44
CA GLY A 566 -16.83 -36.42 -17.52
C GLY A 566 -18.30 -36.00 -17.65
N GLU A 567 -18.73 -34.98 -16.86
CA GLU A 567 -20.12 -34.49 -16.92
C GLU A 567 -20.45 -33.83 -18.26
N ARG A 568 -19.48 -33.14 -18.87
CA ARG A 568 -19.65 -32.47 -20.15
C ARG A 568 -18.41 -32.55 -21.03
N LYS A 569 -18.60 -32.62 -22.34
CA LYS A 569 -17.51 -32.58 -23.32
C LYS A 569 -17.13 -31.13 -23.71
N SER A 570 -18.04 -30.19 -23.52
CA SER A 570 -17.84 -28.77 -23.80
C SER A 570 -18.83 -27.92 -23.03
N LEU A 571 -18.46 -26.66 -22.76
CA LEU A 571 -19.29 -25.66 -22.11
C LEU A 571 -19.50 -24.48 -23.07
N SER A 572 -20.78 -24.21 -23.40
CA SER A 572 -21.15 -23.03 -24.18
C SER A 572 -22.07 -22.14 -23.37
N LEU A 573 -21.62 -20.92 -23.09
CA LEU A 573 -22.33 -19.96 -22.22
C LEU A 573 -22.88 -18.80 -23.06
N ARG A 574 -24.17 -18.52 -22.83
CA ARG A 574 -24.89 -17.38 -23.35
C ARG A 574 -25.29 -16.45 -22.20
N SER A 575 -25.79 -15.27 -22.52
CA SER A 575 -26.36 -14.35 -21.54
C SER A 575 -27.44 -15.03 -20.69
N GLY A 576 -27.46 -14.74 -19.39
CA GLY A 576 -28.32 -15.38 -18.40
C GLY A 576 -27.87 -16.73 -17.87
N ALA A 577 -26.82 -17.34 -18.45
CA ALA A 577 -26.29 -18.64 -18.02
C ALA A 577 -25.01 -18.55 -17.14
N LEU A 578 -24.62 -17.36 -16.71
CA LEU A 578 -23.35 -17.14 -16.00
C LEU A 578 -23.46 -17.35 -14.49
N GLN A 579 -24.64 -17.11 -13.92
CA GLN A 579 -24.85 -17.14 -12.46
C GLN A 579 -24.40 -18.45 -11.77
N PRO A 580 -24.65 -19.66 -12.32
CA PRO A 580 -24.20 -20.91 -11.71
C PRO A 580 -22.67 -21.03 -11.63
N TYR A 581 -21.93 -20.31 -12.46
CA TYR A 581 -20.48 -20.39 -12.58
C TYR A 581 -19.75 -19.25 -11.88
N LEU A 582 -20.28 -18.03 -11.94
CA LEU A 582 -19.67 -16.81 -11.40
C LEU A 582 -20.34 -16.30 -10.13
N GLY A 583 -21.48 -16.92 -9.72
CA GLY A 583 -22.28 -16.45 -8.60
C GLY A 583 -23.25 -15.34 -8.99
N ALA A 584 -23.90 -14.72 -8.00
CA ALA A 584 -24.82 -13.62 -8.24
C ALA A 584 -24.09 -12.41 -8.86
N PRO A 585 -24.74 -11.66 -9.77
CA PRO A 585 -24.21 -10.41 -10.29
C PRO A 585 -23.78 -9.45 -9.18
N LYS A 586 -22.56 -8.96 -9.26
CA LYS A 586 -21.98 -8.05 -8.26
C LYS A 586 -22.49 -6.62 -8.42
N PHE A 587 -22.72 -6.23 -9.65
CA PHE A 587 -23.19 -4.91 -10.01
C PHE A 587 -24.57 -5.05 -10.62
N LYS A 588 -25.55 -4.36 -10.05
CA LYS A 588 -26.88 -4.26 -10.64
C LYS A 588 -26.90 -3.05 -11.59
N PRO A 589 -27.70 -3.08 -12.67
CA PRO A 589 -27.91 -1.88 -13.45
C PRO A 589 -28.46 -0.83 -12.47
N GLU A 590 -27.84 0.35 -12.47
CA GLU A 590 -28.39 1.49 -11.73
C GLU A 590 -29.79 1.76 -12.27
N HIS A 591 -30.73 2.01 -11.35
CA HIS A 591 -32.12 2.22 -11.74
C HIS A 591 -32.20 3.44 -12.66
N ARG A 592 -32.64 3.22 -13.91
CA ARG A 592 -33.01 4.34 -14.78
C ARG A 592 -34.07 5.16 -14.04
N ARG A 593 -33.79 6.43 -13.80
CA ARG A 593 -34.79 7.35 -13.32
C ARG A 593 -35.99 7.29 -14.25
N MET A 594 -37.18 7.13 -13.67
CA MET A 594 -38.43 7.03 -14.42
C MET A 594 -39.12 8.38 -14.52
N THR A 595 -38.82 9.32 -13.64
CA THR A 595 -39.50 10.61 -13.49
C THR A 595 -38.50 11.76 -13.36
N ASP A 596 -38.92 12.96 -13.75
CA ASP A 596 -38.21 14.20 -13.48
C ASP A 596 -38.48 14.60 -12.04
N GLU A 597 -37.42 14.93 -11.27
CA GLU A 597 -37.49 15.14 -9.84
C GLU A 597 -36.96 16.50 -9.44
N VAL A 598 -37.53 17.07 -8.35
CA VAL A 598 -37.06 18.34 -7.78
C VAL A 598 -35.90 18.07 -6.82
N GLY A 599 -34.84 18.88 -6.92
CA GLY A 599 -33.69 18.79 -6.02
C GLY A 599 -32.77 17.60 -6.21
N LEU A 600 -32.95 16.81 -7.28
CA LEU A 600 -32.16 15.64 -7.58
C LEU A 600 -31.56 15.75 -8.97
N VAL A 601 -30.20 15.84 -9.05
CA VAL A 601 -29.44 16.05 -10.29
C VAL A 601 -28.37 15.00 -10.45
N ARG A 602 -28.15 14.54 -11.69
CA ARG A 602 -27.06 13.64 -12.07
C ARG A 602 -25.80 14.40 -12.42
N GLY A 603 -24.76 14.22 -11.64
CA GLY A 603 -23.40 14.62 -11.97
C GLY A 603 -22.61 13.49 -12.57
N LEU A 604 -21.45 13.80 -13.13
CA LEU A 604 -20.50 12.85 -13.67
C LEU A 604 -19.18 12.98 -12.93
N ALA A 605 -18.72 11.86 -12.35
CA ALA A 605 -17.46 11.75 -11.66
C ALA A 605 -16.48 10.84 -12.42
N TRP A 606 -15.19 11.05 -12.17
CA TRP A 606 -14.14 10.16 -12.62
C TRP A 606 -13.45 9.56 -11.39
N THR A 607 -13.18 8.26 -11.44
CA THR A 607 -12.49 7.52 -10.39
C THR A 607 -11.40 6.63 -11.00
N SER A 608 -10.53 6.08 -10.16
CA SER A 608 -9.50 5.12 -10.61
C SER A 608 -10.04 3.87 -11.30
N VAL A 609 -11.34 3.59 -11.13
CA VAL A 609 -12.02 2.43 -11.76
C VAL A 609 -12.86 2.82 -13.00
N GLY A 610 -12.87 4.10 -13.37
CA GLY A 610 -13.57 4.64 -14.54
C GLY A 610 -14.53 5.77 -14.20
N GLY A 611 -15.39 6.12 -15.18
CA GLY A 611 -16.44 7.10 -14.97
C GLY A 611 -17.61 6.53 -14.17
N GLU A 612 -18.28 7.41 -13.42
CA GLU A 612 -19.40 7.10 -12.56
C GLU A 612 -20.47 8.20 -12.63
N VAL A 613 -21.74 7.82 -12.53
CA VAL A 613 -22.81 8.80 -12.34
C VAL A 613 -22.96 9.07 -10.86
N LEU A 614 -22.99 10.34 -10.49
CA LEU A 614 -23.07 10.80 -9.12
C LEU A 614 -24.40 11.55 -8.94
N ASP A 615 -25.31 10.97 -8.22
CA ASP A 615 -26.56 11.67 -7.86
C ASP A 615 -26.28 12.70 -6.75
N VAL A 616 -26.84 13.90 -6.91
CA VAL A 616 -26.77 14.97 -5.92
C VAL A 616 -28.19 15.30 -5.50
N GLU A 617 -28.49 15.08 -4.22
CA GLU A 617 -29.77 15.33 -3.62
C GLU A 617 -29.73 16.61 -2.77
N VAL A 618 -30.69 17.48 -2.97
CA VAL A 618 -30.83 18.72 -2.19
C VAL A 618 -32.23 18.81 -1.57
N ALA A 619 -32.24 18.93 -0.27
CA ALA A 619 -33.46 19.24 0.51
C ALA A 619 -33.35 20.66 1.04
N VAL A 620 -34.46 21.40 0.95
CA VAL A 620 -34.64 22.76 1.48
C VAL A 620 -35.75 22.77 2.49
N VAL A 621 -35.48 23.23 3.70
CA VAL A 621 -36.45 23.33 4.80
C VAL A 621 -36.37 24.72 5.43
N ASP A 622 -37.44 25.15 6.10
CA ASP A 622 -37.41 26.39 6.86
C ASP A 622 -36.40 26.27 8.01
N GLY A 623 -35.57 27.31 8.16
CA GLY A 623 -34.48 27.22 9.13
C GLY A 623 -33.78 28.54 9.41
N SER A 624 -32.48 28.48 9.68
CA SER A 624 -31.66 29.60 10.10
C SER A 624 -30.54 29.95 9.11
N GLY A 625 -30.54 29.37 7.91
CA GLY A 625 -29.52 29.59 6.88
C GLY A 625 -28.36 28.64 6.95
N LYS A 626 -28.50 27.46 7.53
CA LYS A 626 -27.45 26.45 7.60
C LYS A 626 -27.28 25.76 6.26
N LEU A 627 -26.02 25.54 5.89
CA LEU A 627 -25.61 24.65 4.78
C LEU A 627 -25.06 23.36 5.38
N GLU A 628 -25.81 22.27 5.22
CA GLU A 628 -25.40 20.93 5.67
C GLU A 628 -24.92 20.10 4.48
N LEU A 629 -23.74 19.46 4.64
CA LEU A 629 -23.11 18.66 3.61
C LEU A 629 -22.87 17.24 4.14
N THR A 630 -23.41 16.25 3.44
CA THR A 630 -23.24 14.83 3.80
C THR A 630 -22.85 13.99 2.60
N GLY A 631 -22.19 12.83 2.81
CA GLY A 631 -21.77 11.91 1.74
C GLY A 631 -20.26 11.68 1.63
N ASN A 632 -19.51 11.85 2.73
CA ASN A 632 -18.06 11.63 2.78
C ASN A 632 -17.27 12.50 1.77
N LEU A 633 -17.48 13.82 1.87
CA LEU A 633 -16.93 14.80 0.95
C LEU A 633 -15.55 15.28 1.40
N GLY A 634 -14.61 15.31 0.47
CA GLY A 634 -13.31 15.95 0.63
C GLY A 634 -13.40 17.48 0.65
N ASN A 635 -12.27 18.14 0.90
CA ASN A 635 -12.26 19.61 1.08
C ASN A 635 -12.61 20.36 -0.21
N VAL A 636 -12.09 19.90 -1.35
CA VAL A 636 -12.34 20.54 -2.66
C VAL A 636 -13.84 20.48 -3.02
N MET A 637 -14.48 19.34 -2.76
CA MET A 637 -15.92 19.19 -2.99
C MET A 637 -16.75 20.12 -2.08
N LYS A 638 -16.35 20.28 -0.80
CA LYS A 638 -17.02 21.20 0.13
C LYS A 638 -16.88 22.66 -0.32
N GLU A 639 -15.71 23.06 -0.78
CA GLU A 639 -15.46 24.38 -1.37
C GLU A 639 -16.31 24.60 -2.62
N SER A 640 -16.44 23.60 -3.47
CA SER A 640 -17.29 23.65 -4.67
C SER A 640 -18.77 23.87 -4.32
N CYS A 641 -19.28 23.20 -3.26
CA CYS A 641 -20.64 23.43 -2.75
C CYS A 641 -20.81 24.87 -2.23
N GLN A 642 -19.82 25.41 -1.52
CA GLN A 642 -19.85 26.80 -1.03
C GLN A 642 -19.80 27.81 -2.18
N ALA A 643 -19.01 27.55 -3.21
CA ALA A 643 -18.93 28.38 -4.42
C ALA A 643 -20.26 28.38 -5.17
N ALA A 644 -20.90 27.24 -5.33
CA ALA A 644 -22.23 27.12 -5.92
C ALA A 644 -23.27 27.92 -5.14
N MET A 645 -23.29 27.81 -3.81
CA MET A 645 -24.19 28.58 -2.93
C MET A 645 -23.98 30.08 -3.09
N THR A 646 -22.72 30.55 -3.13
CA THR A 646 -22.39 31.96 -3.32
C THR A 646 -22.82 32.47 -4.70
N CYS A 647 -22.65 31.66 -5.75
CA CYS A 647 -23.10 31.97 -7.10
C CYS A 647 -24.60 32.16 -7.17
N ILE A 648 -25.37 31.26 -6.52
CA ILE A 648 -26.85 31.35 -6.47
C ILE A 648 -27.30 32.60 -5.71
N ARG A 649 -26.68 32.91 -4.57
CA ARG A 649 -27.00 34.13 -3.80
C ARG A 649 -26.79 35.39 -4.63
N SER A 650 -25.73 35.47 -5.42
CA SER A 650 -25.46 36.63 -6.29
C SER A 650 -26.50 36.78 -7.43
N ARG A 651 -27.25 35.72 -7.75
CA ARG A 651 -28.19 35.64 -8.87
C ARG A 651 -29.65 35.40 -8.43
N ALA A 652 -29.94 35.38 -7.14
CA ALA A 652 -31.26 35.02 -6.59
C ALA A 652 -32.41 35.77 -7.29
N GLY A 653 -32.28 37.08 -7.50
CA GLY A 653 -33.31 37.87 -8.18
C GLY A 653 -33.56 37.49 -9.63
N LYS A 654 -32.55 37.03 -10.38
CA LYS A 654 -32.68 36.55 -11.76
C LYS A 654 -33.34 35.16 -11.82
N LEU A 655 -33.14 34.37 -10.80
CA LEU A 655 -33.65 32.99 -10.70
C LEU A 655 -35.04 32.90 -10.08
N GLY A 656 -35.63 34.06 -9.70
CA GLY A 656 -36.92 34.05 -9.03
C GLY A 656 -36.89 33.51 -7.61
N ILE A 657 -35.69 33.49 -6.97
CA ILE A 657 -35.48 33.02 -5.62
C ILE A 657 -35.52 34.22 -4.66
N GLU A 658 -36.10 34.04 -3.47
CA GLU A 658 -36.15 35.05 -2.43
C GLU A 658 -34.73 35.55 -2.09
N ALA A 659 -34.52 36.86 -1.98
CA ALA A 659 -33.20 37.45 -1.79
C ALA A 659 -32.53 37.07 -0.46
N ASP A 660 -33.34 36.69 0.54
CA ASP A 660 -32.90 36.33 1.90
C ASP A 660 -33.02 34.83 2.22
N PHE A 661 -33.24 33.99 1.20
CA PHE A 661 -33.37 32.53 1.37
C PHE A 661 -32.22 31.95 2.22
N TYR A 662 -31.01 32.50 2.10
CA TYR A 662 -29.83 32.04 2.83
C TYR A 662 -29.88 32.37 4.35
N LYS A 663 -30.93 33.05 4.84
CA LYS A 663 -31.17 33.33 6.26
C LYS A 663 -32.41 32.59 6.78
N THR A 664 -33.32 32.19 5.91
CA THR A 664 -34.63 31.64 6.23
C THR A 664 -34.78 30.17 5.89
N LYS A 665 -33.88 29.64 5.07
CA LYS A 665 -33.93 28.24 4.63
C LYS A 665 -32.61 27.53 5.01
N ASP A 666 -32.72 26.36 5.61
CA ASP A 666 -31.60 25.43 5.77
C ASP A 666 -31.54 24.54 4.52
N ILE A 667 -30.35 24.38 3.97
CA ILE A 667 -30.11 23.64 2.73
C ILE A 667 -29.21 22.46 3.06
N HIS A 668 -29.74 21.25 2.85
CA HIS A 668 -28.97 20.00 3.01
C HIS A 668 -28.64 19.42 1.65
N ILE A 669 -27.34 19.29 1.37
CA ILE A 669 -26.84 18.66 0.16
C ILE A 669 -26.28 17.28 0.53
N HIS A 670 -26.87 16.26 -0.07
CA HIS A 670 -26.47 14.88 0.15
C HIS A 670 -25.93 14.25 -1.12
N PHE A 671 -24.79 13.58 -0.97
CA PHE A 671 -24.24 12.72 -2.01
C PHE A 671 -24.37 11.27 -1.55
N PRO A 672 -25.28 10.48 -2.15
CA PRO A 672 -25.47 9.07 -1.82
C PRO A 672 -24.15 8.26 -1.87
N GLU A 673 -24.18 7.05 -1.29
CA GLU A 673 -23.00 6.17 -1.21
C GLU A 673 -21.86 6.75 -0.36
N GLY A 674 -22.15 7.14 0.88
CA GLY A 674 -21.18 7.74 1.81
C GLY A 674 -19.98 6.87 2.19
N ALA A 675 -19.97 5.59 1.82
CA ALA A 675 -18.81 4.71 2.00
C ALA A 675 -17.64 5.05 1.07
N ILE A 676 -17.90 5.71 -0.07
CA ILE A 676 -16.89 6.08 -1.06
C ILE A 676 -16.51 7.54 -0.87
N PRO A 677 -15.25 7.88 -0.60
CA PRO A 677 -14.80 9.26 -0.54
C PRO A 677 -15.00 9.96 -1.88
N LYS A 678 -15.51 11.19 -1.85
CA LYS A 678 -15.77 12.02 -3.04
C LYS A 678 -15.05 13.34 -2.88
N ASP A 679 -14.18 13.65 -3.83
CA ASP A 679 -13.48 14.93 -3.87
C ASP A 679 -13.29 15.43 -5.30
N GLY A 680 -13.32 16.75 -5.49
CA GLY A 680 -13.10 17.39 -6.79
C GLY A 680 -14.06 18.55 -7.07
N PRO A 681 -13.67 19.51 -7.93
CA PRO A 681 -14.46 20.70 -8.20
C PRO A 681 -15.56 20.49 -9.25
N SER A 682 -15.52 19.37 -10.02
CA SER A 682 -16.35 19.17 -11.23
C SER A 682 -17.84 18.95 -10.98
N ALA A 683 -18.27 18.86 -9.72
CA ALA A 683 -19.68 18.77 -9.34
C ALA A 683 -20.36 20.16 -9.15
N GLY A 684 -19.64 21.25 -9.30
CA GLY A 684 -20.13 22.60 -9.02
C GLY A 684 -21.41 22.97 -9.77
N VAL A 685 -21.50 22.68 -11.05
CA VAL A 685 -22.70 22.92 -11.85
C VAL A 685 -23.87 22.01 -11.43
N THR A 686 -23.57 20.78 -11.05
CA THR A 686 -24.56 19.79 -10.57
C THR A 686 -25.20 20.25 -9.26
N VAL A 687 -24.37 20.65 -8.29
CA VAL A 687 -24.80 21.19 -7.01
C VAL A 687 -25.63 22.46 -7.19
N CYS A 688 -25.14 23.39 -8.03
CA CYS A 688 -25.82 24.61 -8.33
C CYS A 688 -27.23 24.35 -8.90
N THR A 689 -27.34 23.44 -9.88
CA THR A 689 -28.62 23.07 -10.49
C THR A 689 -29.55 22.40 -9.48
N ALA A 690 -29.04 21.52 -8.60
CA ALA A 690 -29.83 20.86 -7.58
C ALA A 690 -30.41 21.85 -6.54
N ILE A 691 -29.59 22.80 -6.10
CA ILE A 691 -30.03 23.85 -5.17
C ILE A 691 -31.11 24.74 -5.83
N VAL A 692 -30.87 25.20 -7.07
CA VAL A 692 -31.87 26.04 -7.80
C VAL A 692 -33.15 25.27 -8.01
N SER A 693 -33.10 24.00 -8.42
CA SER A 693 -34.27 23.14 -8.56
C SER A 693 -35.05 23.02 -7.26
N ALA A 694 -34.38 22.77 -6.15
CA ALA A 694 -35.01 22.62 -4.83
C ALA A 694 -35.66 23.95 -4.34
N LEU A 695 -34.98 25.11 -4.57
CA LEU A 695 -35.47 26.41 -4.14
C LEU A 695 -36.66 26.92 -5.01
N THR A 696 -36.64 26.61 -6.32
CA THR A 696 -37.72 27.04 -7.24
C THR A 696 -38.83 26.01 -7.36
N GLY A 697 -38.67 24.80 -6.83
CA GLY A 697 -39.65 23.72 -7.02
C GLY A 697 -39.73 23.23 -8.46
N THR A 698 -38.73 23.53 -9.30
CA THR A 698 -38.70 23.16 -10.72
C THR A 698 -37.99 21.80 -10.90
N PRO A 699 -38.64 20.78 -11.49
CA PRO A 699 -38.01 19.47 -11.70
C PRO A 699 -36.83 19.55 -12.64
N VAL A 700 -35.87 18.65 -12.44
CA VAL A 700 -34.69 18.42 -13.32
C VAL A 700 -35.02 17.26 -14.27
N ARG A 701 -34.67 17.43 -15.53
CA ARG A 701 -34.89 16.42 -16.56
C ARG A 701 -34.08 15.14 -16.21
N ARG A 702 -34.76 13.99 -16.27
CA ARG A 702 -34.21 12.66 -15.96
C ARG A 702 -33.15 12.14 -16.93
N ASP A 703 -33.19 12.66 -18.15
CA ASP A 703 -32.32 12.21 -19.29
C ASP A 703 -31.03 13.01 -19.38
N ILE A 704 -30.80 13.95 -18.48
CA ILE A 704 -29.60 14.83 -18.46
C ILE A 704 -28.63 14.40 -17.36
N ALA A 705 -27.34 14.48 -17.68
CA ALA A 705 -26.26 14.53 -16.72
C ALA A 705 -25.35 15.72 -17.03
N MET A 706 -24.58 16.18 -16.03
CA MET A 706 -23.73 17.34 -16.20
C MET A 706 -22.43 17.20 -15.44
N THR A 707 -21.43 17.94 -15.90
CA THR A 707 -20.15 18.08 -15.21
C THR A 707 -19.57 19.46 -15.51
N GLY A 708 -18.93 20.07 -14.53
CA GLY A 708 -18.33 21.40 -14.68
C GLY A 708 -18.01 22.00 -13.33
N GLU A 709 -16.88 22.67 -13.23
CA GLU A 709 -16.57 23.54 -12.11
C GLU A 709 -17.31 24.86 -12.25
N ILE A 710 -17.75 25.44 -11.14
CA ILE A 710 -18.47 26.72 -11.14
C ILE A 710 -17.66 27.81 -10.46
N SER A 711 -17.51 28.95 -11.13
CA SER A 711 -16.96 30.15 -10.53
C SER A 711 -18.02 30.96 -9.77
N LEU A 712 -17.61 31.81 -8.82
CA LEU A 712 -18.51 32.72 -8.09
C LEU A 712 -19.34 33.63 -9.00
N ARG A 713 -18.86 33.89 -10.22
CA ARG A 713 -19.54 34.71 -11.24
C ARG A 713 -20.42 33.88 -12.18
N GLY A 714 -20.55 32.56 -11.94
CA GLY A 714 -21.36 31.65 -12.74
C GLY A 714 -20.77 31.28 -14.09
N ARG A 715 -19.45 31.38 -14.29
CA ARG A 715 -18.78 30.77 -15.42
C ARG A 715 -18.60 29.27 -15.14
N VAL A 716 -18.74 28.47 -16.17
CA VAL A 716 -18.46 27.05 -16.12
C VAL A 716 -17.04 26.83 -16.59
N LEU A 717 -16.22 26.22 -15.74
CA LEU A 717 -14.78 26.01 -15.97
C LEU A 717 -14.51 24.56 -16.42
N PRO A 718 -13.41 24.32 -17.17
CA PRO A 718 -13.10 23.03 -17.75
C PRO A 718 -12.78 21.96 -16.69
N ILE A 719 -12.96 20.70 -17.07
CA ILE A 719 -12.79 19.53 -16.21
C ILE A 719 -11.96 18.45 -16.91
N GLY A 720 -11.40 17.52 -16.13
CA GLY A 720 -10.72 16.35 -16.65
C GLY A 720 -11.60 15.09 -16.71
N GLY A 721 -11.14 14.07 -17.46
CA GLY A 721 -11.76 12.75 -17.54
C GLY A 721 -13.09 12.73 -18.28
N LEU A 722 -13.26 13.57 -19.30
CA LEU A 722 -14.50 13.68 -20.08
C LEU A 722 -14.85 12.35 -20.76
N LYS A 723 -13.88 11.62 -21.28
CA LYS A 723 -14.06 10.30 -21.93
C LYS A 723 -14.76 9.31 -20.99
N GLU A 724 -14.25 9.15 -19.77
CA GLU A 724 -14.79 8.22 -18.79
C GLU A 724 -16.17 8.67 -18.30
N LYS A 725 -16.35 9.96 -18.05
CA LYS A 725 -17.61 10.54 -17.62
C LYS A 725 -18.75 10.31 -18.63
N THR A 726 -18.45 10.51 -19.90
CA THR A 726 -19.45 10.32 -20.98
C THR A 726 -19.79 8.84 -21.20
N MET A 727 -18.84 7.94 -21.04
CA MET A 727 -19.10 6.50 -21.05
C MET A 727 -20.04 6.08 -19.92
N ALA A 728 -19.84 6.63 -18.70
CA ALA A 728 -20.73 6.39 -17.59
C ALA A 728 -22.15 6.93 -17.85
N ALA A 729 -22.26 8.12 -18.42
CA ALA A 729 -23.54 8.71 -18.80
C ALA A 729 -24.31 7.80 -19.77
N MET A 730 -23.64 7.32 -20.83
CA MET A 730 -24.25 6.42 -21.84
C MET A 730 -24.71 5.10 -21.18
N ARG A 731 -23.89 4.46 -20.32
CA ARG A 731 -24.27 3.23 -19.61
C ARG A 731 -25.51 3.39 -18.73
N ASN A 732 -25.67 4.56 -18.12
CA ASN A 732 -26.80 4.89 -17.25
C ASN A 732 -28.03 5.43 -18.03
N GLY A 733 -28.00 5.35 -19.38
CA GLY A 733 -29.13 5.72 -20.23
C GLY A 733 -29.42 7.22 -20.25
N VAL A 734 -28.43 8.05 -19.94
CA VAL A 734 -28.46 9.49 -20.17
C VAL A 734 -28.42 9.73 -21.68
N THR A 735 -29.20 10.71 -22.15
CA THR A 735 -29.23 11.08 -23.57
C THR A 735 -28.56 12.42 -23.83
N THR A 736 -28.49 13.29 -22.84
CA THR A 736 -27.90 14.64 -22.98
C THR A 736 -26.88 14.89 -21.88
N VAL A 737 -25.69 15.31 -22.26
CA VAL A 737 -24.61 15.66 -21.32
C VAL A 737 -24.25 17.13 -21.48
N ILE A 738 -24.31 17.87 -20.37
CA ILE A 738 -23.90 19.28 -20.30
C ILE A 738 -22.43 19.29 -19.86
N ILE A 739 -21.56 19.92 -20.67
CA ILE A 739 -20.13 20.02 -20.44
C ILE A 739 -19.67 21.49 -20.55
N PRO A 740 -18.53 21.87 -19.94
CA PRO A 740 -17.96 23.19 -20.14
C PRO A 740 -17.61 23.45 -21.63
N ALA A 741 -17.81 24.67 -22.06
CA ALA A 741 -17.49 25.04 -23.46
C ALA A 741 -15.99 24.88 -23.75
N ASP A 742 -15.12 25.13 -22.79
CA ASP A 742 -13.67 24.97 -22.92
C ASP A 742 -13.22 23.50 -23.08
N ASN A 743 -14.11 22.51 -22.83
CA ASN A 743 -13.87 21.09 -23.11
C ASN A 743 -14.34 20.64 -24.49
N GLU A 744 -14.73 21.57 -25.40
CA GLU A 744 -15.08 21.23 -26.79
C GLU A 744 -14.00 20.42 -27.52
N PRO A 745 -12.68 20.73 -27.40
CA PRO A 745 -11.63 19.94 -28.04
C PRO A 745 -11.58 18.48 -27.55
N ASP A 746 -11.95 18.20 -26.30
CA ASP A 746 -11.92 16.86 -25.73
C ASP A 746 -13.00 15.94 -26.34
N LEU A 747 -14.00 16.51 -27.06
CA LEU A 747 -15.01 15.74 -27.78
C LEU A 747 -14.40 14.88 -28.91
N ASP A 748 -13.23 15.27 -29.42
CA ASP A 748 -12.52 14.49 -30.45
C ASP A 748 -11.83 13.24 -29.88
N GLU A 749 -11.69 13.18 -28.56
CA GLU A 749 -11.14 12.03 -27.84
C GLU A 749 -12.19 10.98 -27.44
N ILE A 750 -13.48 11.35 -27.52
CA ILE A 750 -14.59 10.48 -27.14
C ILE A 750 -14.79 9.43 -28.25
N ASP A 751 -15.02 8.18 -27.81
CA ASP A 751 -15.36 7.07 -28.72
C ASP A 751 -16.52 7.45 -29.65
N PRO A 752 -16.40 7.18 -30.97
CA PRO A 752 -17.46 7.50 -31.93
C PRO A 752 -18.84 6.91 -31.57
N THR A 753 -18.89 5.78 -30.89
CA THR A 753 -20.13 5.14 -30.46
C THR A 753 -20.80 5.95 -29.37
N VAL A 754 -20.03 6.42 -28.39
CA VAL A 754 -20.49 7.29 -27.29
C VAL A 754 -20.94 8.65 -27.84
N ARG A 755 -20.13 9.21 -28.74
CA ARG A 755 -20.39 10.52 -29.38
C ARG A 755 -21.69 10.52 -30.17
N LYS A 756 -22.03 9.40 -30.82
CA LYS A 756 -23.31 9.25 -31.54
C LYS A 756 -24.52 9.00 -30.65
N ALA A 757 -24.29 8.41 -29.48
CA ALA A 757 -25.35 8.05 -28.55
C ALA A 757 -25.77 9.21 -27.62
N LEU A 758 -24.92 10.22 -27.45
CA LEU A 758 -25.13 11.34 -26.52
C LEU A 758 -25.22 12.66 -27.27
N ASN A 759 -26.15 13.52 -26.82
CA ASN A 759 -26.22 14.92 -27.22
C ASN A 759 -25.37 15.76 -26.26
N PHE A 760 -24.44 16.56 -26.77
CA PHE A 760 -23.59 17.43 -25.96
C PHE A 760 -24.09 18.87 -25.99
N VAL A 761 -24.20 19.46 -24.81
CA VAL A 761 -24.53 20.89 -24.64
C VAL A 761 -23.31 21.59 -24.05
N LEU A 762 -22.74 22.51 -24.82
CA LEU A 762 -21.60 23.32 -24.40
C LEU A 762 -22.09 24.51 -23.56
N ALA A 763 -21.65 24.63 -22.33
CA ALA A 763 -22.05 25.68 -21.42
C ALA A 763 -20.81 26.51 -21.00
N ASP A 764 -20.83 27.83 -21.25
CA ASP A 764 -19.88 28.81 -20.74
C ASP A 764 -20.37 29.45 -19.43
N LYS A 765 -21.68 29.40 -19.20
CA LYS A 765 -22.37 29.99 -18.03
C LYS A 765 -23.37 29.03 -17.42
N VAL A 766 -23.57 29.19 -16.12
CA VAL A 766 -24.57 28.42 -15.37
C VAL A 766 -25.99 28.64 -15.88
N ASP A 767 -26.28 29.79 -16.48
CA ASP A 767 -27.61 30.12 -17.03
C ASP A 767 -27.98 29.07 -18.14
N THR A 768 -27.04 28.76 -19.07
CA THR A 768 -27.23 27.73 -20.10
C THR A 768 -27.47 26.35 -19.49
N VAL A 769 -26.73 26.01 -18.39
CA VAL A 769 -26.92 24.75 -17.68
C VAL A 769 -28.36 24.66 -17.10
N LEU A 770 -28.83 25.72 -16.44
CA LEU A 770 -30.15 25.75 -15.80
C LEU A 770 -31.29 25.72 -16.84
N GLU A 771 -31.17 26.49 -17.92
CA GLU A 771 -32.13 26.51 -19.02
C GLU A 771 -32.28 25.14 -19.69
N THR A 772 -31.20 24.41 -19.81
CA THR A 772 -31.20 23.07 -20.44
C THR A 772 -31.72 21.99 -19.47
N ALA A 773 -31.37 22.07 -18.20
CA ALA A 773 -31.59 21.01 -17.23
C ALA A 773 -32.95 21.07 -16.55
N LEU A 774 -33.55 22.29 -16.35
CA LEU A 774 -34.80 22.48 -15.65
C LEU A 774 -36.00 22.35 -16.62
N VAL A 775 -37.06 21.70 -16.15
CA VAL A 775 -38.29 21.56 -16.90
C VAL A 775 -39.13 22.85 -16.78
N HIS A 776 -39.10 23.71 -17.79
CA HIS A 776 -39.95 24.89 -17.85
C HIS A 776 -41.36 24.53 -18.28
N LYS A 777 -42.39 25.07 -17.60
CA LYS A 777 -43.79 24.81 -17.86
C LYS A 777 -44.31 25.33 -19.21
N ASP A 778 -43.53 26.16 -19.91
CA ASP A 778 -43.88 26.77 -21.20
C ASP A 778 -42.69 26.66 -22.16
N ALA A 779 -42.50 25.51 -22.83
CA ALA A 779 -41.65 25.51 -24.00
C ALA A 779 -41.94 24.31 -24.93
N ASP A 780 -42.95 24.47 -25.77
CA ASP A 780 -42.90 24.07 -27.16
C ASP A 780 -41.95 25.04 -27.92
N ASN A 781 -40.70 25.04 -27.64
CA ASN A 781 -39.72 25.79 -28.42
C ASN A 781 -38.46 24.96 -28.70
N LYS A 782 -38.37 24.63 -29.98
CA LYS A 782 -37.25 24.00 -30.66
C LYS A 782 -35.93 24.71 -30.30
N HIS A 783 -35.10 24.11 -29.47
CA HIS A 783 -33.69 24.43 -29.46
C HIS A 783 -33.01 23.72 -30.65
N GLU A 784 -32.38 24.46 -31.54
CA GLU A 784 -31.56 23.97 -32.61
C GLU A 784 -30.46 23.07 -31.99
N VAL A 785 -30.59 21.78 -32.27
CA VAL A 785 -29.51 20.81 -32.03
C VAL A 785 -28.45 21.11 -33.07
N ILE A 786 -27.31 21.64 -32.65
CA ILE A 786 -26.16 21.77 -33.52
C ILE A 786 -25.65 20.36 -33.83
N MET A 787 -26.13 19.84 -34.97
CA MET A 787 -25.56 18.62 -35.56
C MET A 787 -24.14 18.96 -35.99
N PRO A 788 -23.14 18.10 -35.73
CA PRO A 788 -21.80 18.31 -36.26
C PRO A 788 -21.83 18.27 -37.77
N VAL A 789 -21.56 19.41 -38.40
CA VAL A 789 -21.39 19.52 -39.84
C VAL A 789 -20.23 18.61 -40.25
N SER A 790 -20.55 17.59 -41.06
CA SER A 790 -19.57 16.75 -41.73
C SER A 790 -18.83 17.57 -42.78
N GLY A 791 -17.91 18.41 -42.38
CA GLY A 791 -17.02 19.14 -43.24
C GLY A 791 -15.90 18.20 -43.73
N LYS A 792 -16.03 17.72 -44.98
CA LYS A 792 -14.90 17.24 -45.76
C LYS A 792 -13.89 18.37 -45.88
N LYS A 793 -12.86 18.40 -45.05
CA LYS A 793 -11.66 19.20 -45.30
C LYS A 793 -10.83 18.49 -46.37
N SER A 794 -10.81 19.09 -47.58
CA SER A 794 -9.86 18.79 -48.62
C SER A 794 -8.44 18.98 -48.10
N ARG A 795 -7.60 17.97 -48.26
CA ARG A 795 -6.15 18.05 -48.07
C ARG A 795 -5.59 19.19 -48.95
N PRO A 796 -4.69 20.04 -48.44
CA PRO A 796 -3.88 20.88 -49.32
C PRO A 796 -2.83 19.99 -50.00
N GLU A 797 -2.85 19.99 -51.32
CA GLU A 797 -1.73 19.51 -52.16
C GLU A 797 -0.52 20.38 -51.85
N ILE A 798 0.54 19.74 -51.35
CA ILE A 798 1.88 20.33 -51.33
C ILE A 798 2.44 20.13 -52.74
N ARG A 799 2.45 21.19 -53.53
CA ARG A 799 3.33 21.30 -54.73
C ARG A 799 4.74 21.63 -54.26
N GLN A 800 5.69 20.88 -54.82
CA GLN A 800 7.14 20.86 -54.76
C GLN A 800 7.86 22.08 -54.17
#